data_87b8157f05648ee9b265f3db734f61f7
#
_entry.id   87b8157f05648ee9b265f3db734f61f7
#
_cell.length_a   1.000
_cell.length_b   1.000
_cell.length_c   1.000
_cell.angle_alpha   90.00
_cell.angle_beta   90.00
_cell.angle_gamma   90.00
#
_symmetry.space_group_name_H-M   'P 1'
#
loop_
_entity.id
_entity.type
_entity.pdbx_description
1 polymer ?
#
loop_
_entity_poly.entity_id
_entity_poly.type
_entity_poly.pdbx_seq_one_letter_code
_entity_poly.pdbx_strand_id
1 'polypeptide(L)'
;MTKYVYFFGGGKAEGKTEMKALLGGKGANLAEMANTGLPVPPGFTVSTEACAYYSDHEHRYPAGMNAQVKKNLERLEKLIGKKLGADHDPLLVSVRSGAAISMPGMMDTVLNLGMNDRSVLGFIDKTGNERAGWDSYRRFVDMFGDVVMGSSTGLTHQDFEVELTRIKKKYKAKDDTDLTAAQLQELVESYKKVYKKHVKKPFPQNPMEQLRLSINAVFGSWDSDRAMKYRKINRITGLKGTAVNVQAMVFGNMGESSGTGVGFTRNPANGDRKPMGEYLINAQGEDVVAGIRTPASISEMPHEKSPVWKWVYRELTAIMKKLEEHYQDMQDVEFTIQEGKLFMLQTRTGKRTGLAAVKIACDMVREKLITPRQAITRIEGDHLAQLLFPIFDLKEEAAAVKKGLDKAYGLPAGPGAACGRVVFTAEEAERIFEKDKSARLILVRRETSPEDVGGMWAAQGVLTSTGGMTSHAAVVARGWGKCCVAGAGAVAIDYSKKQFAIGKTVVKEGQFISLNGSTGVIYCDNGKGVDIPTTSSPVVAAVVDGAAWARKHPIYKLYRKVSAWADEFREMGVRTNADTPADAEAARAFGAEGIGLCRTEHMFFAPERILAVREFILADDEKSRKKAIKKLLPYQRKDFEGIFKAMHGLPVTIRLLDPPLHEFVPHEAKEQRELAKVLGISPGKVADRVNALHEMNPMLGHRGCRLSISYPELCVMQTRAIIEAACRVSKKKIKVLPEIMVPLIGTSAEFDYLEEIIRATADEIIEKQGVDISYLVGTMIEIPRSCLVADKVAREAEFFSFGTNDLTQMTFGYSRDDAGVFLPDYLEKKILPGDPFEALDQEGVGQLVEIAIERGRSVRPDLKIGICGEHGGEPSSVKFCYRVGMNYVSCSP
;
A
#
# COMPACT_ATOMS: atom_id res chain seq x y z
N MET A 1 22.80 34.07 0.13
CA MET A 1 21.32 34.08 0.30
C MET A 1 20.80 32.73 -0.16
N THR A 2 20.06 32.04 0.66
CA THR A 2 19.51 30.70 0.35
C THR A 2 18.61 30.75 -0.88
N LYS A 3 18.72 29.76 -1.75
CA LYS A 3 17.92 29.67 -2.97
C LYS A 3 16.66 28.86 -2.70
N TYR A 4 15.50 29.50 -2.88
CA TYR A 4 14.18 28.86 -2.71
C TYR A 4 13.40 28.69 -4.02
N VAL A 5 13.80 29.37 -5.10
CA VAL A 5 13.07 29.37 -6.37
C VAL A 5 13.99 28.95 -7.52
N TYR A 6 13.52 27.98 -8.32
CA TYR A 6 14.27 27.31 -9.38
C TYR A 6 13.53 27.42 -10.72
N PHE A 7 14.15 28.02 -11.71
CA PHE A 7 13.57 28.25 -13.03
C PHE A 7 13.72 27.03 -13.96
N PHE A 8 12.73 26.83 -14.83
CA PHE A 8 12.78 25.87 -15.95
C PHE A 8 12.10 26.47 -17.19
N GLY A 9 12.67 26.24 -18.38
CA GLY A 9 12.14 26.70 -19.67
C GLY A 9 13.22 27.16 -20.64
N GLY A 10 12.86 27.28 -21.91
CA GLY A 10 13.80 27.66 -22.97
C GLY A 10 14.93 26.66 -23.20
N GLY A 11 14.67 25.36 -22.98
CA GLY A 11 15.64 24.27 -23.12
C GLY A 11 16.68 24.17 -22.00
N LYS A 12 16.48 24.87 -20.87
CA LYS A 12 17.36 24.84 -19.70
C LYS A 12 16.56 24.90 -18.42
N ALA A 13 17.04 24.20 -17.38
CA ALA A 13 16.48 24.28 -16.05
C ALA A 13 17.57 24.31 -14.98
N GLU A 14 17.22 24.88 -13.81
CA GLU A 14 18.10 25.00 -12.64
C GLU A 14 17.94 23.79 -11.68
N GLY A 15 17.06 22.87 -11.99
CA GLY A 15 16.81 21.63 -11.27
C GLY A 15 17.05 20.40 -12.13
N LYS A 16 17.03 19.24 -11.50
CA LYS A 16 17.17 17.91 -12.12
C LYS A 16 16.44 16.83 -11.29
N THR A 17 16.30 15.63 -11.86
CA THR A 17 15.51 14.53 -11.25
C THR A 17 15.94 14.16 -9.83
N GLU A 18 17.23 14.19 -9.50
CA GLU A 18 17.73 13.85 -8.16
C GLU A 18 17.27 14.85 -7.07
N MET A 19 16.82 16.02 -7.45
CA MET A 19 16.37 17.07 -6.53
C MET A 19 14.90 16.91 -6.12
N LYS A 20 14.30 15.70 -6.21
CA LYS A 20 12.90 15.45 -5.84
C LYS A 20 12.55 15.83 -4.39
N ALA A 21 13.47 15.65 -3.46
CA ALA A 21 13.27 16.07 -2.07
C ALA A 21 13.08 17.58 -1.93
N LEU A 22 13.76 18.38 -2.77
CA LEU A 22 13.77 19.83 -2.73
C LEU A 22 12.72 20.49 -3.63
N LEU A 23 12.54 19.96 -4.85
CA LEU A 23 11.65 20.52 -5.87
C LEU A 23 10.30 19.80 -5.98
N GLY A 24 10.11 18.76 -5.17
CA GLY A 24 9.02 17.82 -5.34
C GLY A 24 9.17 17.00 -6.62
N GLY A 25 8.40 15.92 -6.76
CA GLY A 25 8.44 15.08 -7.96
C GLY A 25 8.07 15.84 -9.23
N LYS A 26 7.04 16.70 -9.17
CA LYS A 26 6.58 17.48 -10.33
C LYS A 26 7.63 18.51 -10.79
N GLY A 27 8.18 19.32 -9.88
CA GLY A 27 9.17 20.35 -10.21
C GLY A 27 10.48 19.75 -10.73
N ALA A 28 10.96 18.67 -10.11
CA ALA A 28 12.15 17.96 -10.56
C ALA A 28 11.98 17.38 -11.98
N ASN A 29 10.83 16.76 -12.26
CA ASN A 29 10.56 16.18 -13.58
C ASN A 29 10.31 17.24 -14.67
N LEU A 30 9.65 18.37 -14.35
CA LEU A 30 9.52 19.52 -15.28
C LEU A 30 10.90 20.07 -15.66
N ALA A 31 11.80 20.22 -14.68
CA ALA A 31 13.16 20.65 -14.92
C ALA A 31 13.92 19.66 -15.82
N GLU A 32 13.82 18.36 -15.54
CA GLU A 32 14.45 17.31 -16.34
C GLU A 32 13.93 17.26 -17.78
N MET A 33 12.62 17.30 -17.98
CA MET A 33 12.03 17.36 -19.31
C MET A 33 12.50 18.61 -20.09
N ALA A 34 12.60 19.77 -19.42
CA ALA A 34 13.11 20.99 -20.05
C ALA A 34 14.58 20.83 -20.45
N ASN A 35 15.43 20.23 -19.60
CA ASN A 35 16.84 19.96 -19.89
C ASN A 35 17.04 18.95 -21.03
N THR A 36 16.11 18.00 -21.21
CA THR A 36 16.16 17.03 -22.33
C THR A 36 15.58 17.59 -23.63
N GLY A 37 15.20 18.88 -23.65
CA GLY A 37 14.69 19.58 -24.84
C GLY A 37 13.26 19.23 -25.23
N LEU A 38 12.46 18.69 -24.30
CA LEU A 38 11.05 18.44 -24.55
C LEU A 38 10.23 19.75 -24.51
N PRO A 39 9.09 19.82 -25.20
CA PRO A 39 8.23 21.01 -25.26
C PRO A 39 7.48 21.21 -23.94
N VAL A 40 8.15 21.75 -22.93
CA VAL A 40 7.60 22.06 -21.62
C VAL A 40 7.28 23.54 -21.53
N PRO A 41 6.04 23.95 -21.17
CA PRO A 41 5.76 25.34 -20.89
C PRO A 41 6.67 25.86 -19.78
N PRO A 42 7.34 27.04 -19.95
CA PRO A 42 8.30 27.54 -18.97
C PRO A 42 7.64 27.94 -17.64
N GLY A 43 8.43 27.94 -16.58
CA GLY A 43 7.97 28.29 -15.24
C GLY A 43 9.08 28.26 -14.20
N PHE A 44 8.68 28.22 -12.95
CA PHE A 44 9.59 28.09 -11.81
C PHE A 44 8.96 27.27 -10.66
N THR A 45 9.80 26.65 -9.86
CA THR A 45 9.40 25.86 -8.68
C THR A 45 9.87 26.53 -7.41
N VAL A 46 8.96 26.76 -6.45
CA VAL A 46 9.28 27.14 -5.07
C VAL A 46 9.49 25.87 -4.27
N SER A 47 10.60 25.79 -3.52
CA SER A 47 11.06 24.53 -2.90
C SER A 47 10.22 24.07 -1.70
N THR A 48 10.33 22.78 -1.39
CA THR A 48 9.73 22.17 -0.18
C THR A 48 10.26 22.76 1.12
N GLU A 49 11.51 23.26 1.11
CA GLU A 49 12.10 23.95 2.27
C GLU A 49 11.39 25.27 2.57
N ALA A 50 10.91 25.96 1.52
CA ALA A 50 10.12 27.19 1.73
C ALA A 50 8.74 26.86 2.35
N CYS A 51 8.14 25.72 1.98
CA CYS A 51 6.89 25.20 2.58
C CYS A 51 7.11 24.86 4.05
N ALA A 52 8.15 24.09 4.39
CA ALA A 52 8.47 23.73 5.76
C ALA A 52 8.68 24.99 6.62
N TYR A 53 9.48 25.94 6.12
CA TYR A 53 9.68 27.22 6.82
C TYR A 53 8.37 27.96 7.07
N TYR A 54 7.49 28.00 6.06
CA TYR A 54 6.17 28.65 6.14
C TYR A 54 5.27 28.03 7.21
N SER A 55 5.23 26.70 7.29
CA SER A 55 4.47 25.98 8.32
C SER A 55 5.04 26.20 9.73
N ASP A 56 6.38 26.19 9.87
CA ASP A 56 7.06 26.30 11.15
C ASP A 56 7.12 27.75 11.72
N HIS A 57 6.85 28.79 10.88
CA HIS A 57 7.02 30.19 11.23
C HIS A 57 5.74 31.03 11.04
N GLU A 58 4.61 30.57 11.59
CA GLU A 58 3.34 31.33 11.60
C GLU A 58 2.91 31.80 10.20
N HIS A 59 3.09 30.97 9.19
CA HIS A 59 2.77 31.26 7.79
C HIS A 59 3.55 32.47 7.20
N ARG A 60 4.78 32.70 7.64
CA ARG A 60 5.69 33.71 7.08
C ARG A 60 6.66 33.10 6.09
N TYR A 61 6.94 33.85 5.03
CA TYR A 61 7.93 33.40 4.05
C TYR A 61 9.36 33.56 4.55
N PRO A 62 10.28 32.66 4.16
CA PRO A 62 11.69 32.85 4.46
C PRO A 62 12.24 34.11 3.77
N ALA A 63 13.24 34.76 4.40
CA ALA A 63 13.84 36.00 3.90
C ALA A 63 14.35 35.82 2.45
N GLY A 64 14.01 36.78 1.60
CA GLY A 64 14.42 36.81 0.19
C GLY A 64 13.55 35.97 -0.77
N MET A 65 12.61 35.14 -0.31
CA MET A 65 11.76 34.32 -1.19
C MET A 65 10.91 35.18 -2.13
N ASN A 66 10.24 36.23 -1.63
CA ASN A 66 9.42 37.13 -2.47
C ASN A 66 10.23 37.80 -3.59
N ALA A 67 11.46 38.21 -3.33
CA ALA A 67 12.35 38.77 -4.34
C ALA A 67 12.73 37.74 -5.40
N GLN A 68 12.97 36.49 -5.00
CA GLN A 68 13.25 35.39 -5.92
C GLN A 68 12.02 35.03 -6.78
N VAL A 69 10.81 35.00 -6.21
CA VAL A 69 9.56 34.78 -6.96
C VAL A 69 9.39 35.88 -8.02
N LYS A 70 9.53 37.15 -7.61
CA LYS A 70 9.42 38.30 -8.54
C LYS A 70 10.45 38.19 -9.68
N LYS A 71 11.73 37.94 -9.36
CA LYS A 71 12.82 37.79 -10.36
C LYS A 71 12.55 36.66 -11.36
N ASN A 72 12.05 35.52 -10.89
CA ASN A 72 11.76 34.38 -11.78
C ASN A 72 10.47 34.61 -12.59
N LEU A 73 9.49 35.35 -12.08
CA LEU A 73 8.33 35.79 -12.85
C LEU A 73 8.76 36.76 -13.97
N GLU A 74 9.59 37.77 -13.71
CA GLU A 74 10.13 38.68 -14.71
C GLU A 74 10.93 37.93 -15.80
N ARG A 75 11.67 36.89 -15.42
CA ARG A 75 12.36 35.98 -16.35
C ARG A 75 11.39 35.20 -17.22
N LEU A 76 10.28 34.68 -16.62
CA LEU A 76 9.24 33.98 -17.35
C LEU A 76 8.53 34.91 -18.34
N GLU A 77 8.16 36.11 -17.92
CA GLU A 77 7.55 37.14 -18.74
C GLU A 77 8.44 37.52 -19.93
N LYS A 78 9.72 37.72 -19.69
CA LYS A 78 10.69 38.03 -20.77
C LYS A 78 10.84 36.87 -21.77
N LEU A 79 10.85 35.61 -21.29
CA LEU A 79 10.99 34.45 -22.16
C LEU A 79 9.77 34.24 -23.08
N ILE A 80 8.56 34.51 -22.56
CA ILE A 80 7.31 34.34 -23.29
C ILE A 80 6.95 35.60 -24.10
N GLY A 81 7.46 36.75 -23.70
CA GLY A 81 7.13 38.06 -24.29
C GLY A 81 5.77 38.61 -23.81
N LYS A 82 5.23 38.15 -22.68
CA LYS A 82 3.94 38.52 -22.09
C LYS A 82 4.09 38.87 -20.63
N LYS A 83 3.19 39.70 -20.09
CA LYS A 83 3.15 40.06 -18.66
C LYS A 83 1.98 39.40 -17.95
N LEU A 84 2.18 39.02 -16.69
CA LEU A 84 1.16 38.37 -15.87
C LEU A 84 -0.06 39.30 -15.70
N GLY A 85 -1.23 38.83 -16.15
CA GLY A 85 -2.49 39.55 -16.07
C GLY A 85 -2.52 40.89 -16.78
N ALA A 86 -1.74 41.08 -17.87
CA ALA A 86 -1.73 42.25 -18.66
C ALA A 86 -3.10 42.49 -19.33
N ASP A 87 -3.41 43.77 -19.63
CA ASP A 87 -4.65 44.17 -20.26
C ASP A 87 -4.70 43.79 -21.76
N HIS A 88 -3.58 43.41 -22.35
CA HIS A 88 -3.46 42.94 -23.74
C HIS A 88 -2.52 41.74 -23.79
N ASP A 89 -2.91 40.66 -24.49
CA ASP A 89 -2.20 39.37 -24.61
C ASP A 89 -1.57 38.87 -23.26
N PRO A 90 -2.40 38.62 -22.22
CA PRO A 90 -1.90 38.35 -20.87
C PRO A 90 -1.12 37.03 -20.76
N LEU A 91 -0.05 37.02 -19.97
CA LEU A 91 0.48 35.79 -19.44
C LEU A 91 -0.51 35.30 -18.36
N LEU A 92 -0.91 34.04 -18.48
CA LEU A 92 -1.63 33.32 -17.43
C LEU A 92 -0.76 32.16 -16.94
N VAL A 93 -0.86 31.82 -15.64
CA VAL A 93 -0.08 30.74 -15.06
C VAL A 93 -0.96 29.76 -14.29
N SER A 94 -0.47 28.53 -14.17
CA SER A 94 -0.97 27.55 -13.18
C SER A 94 -0.08 27.57 -11.95
N VAL A 95 -0.68 27.36 -10.78
CA VAL A 95 0.02 27.17 -9.49
C VAL A 95 -0.34 25.79 -8.96
N ARG A 96 0.62 24.89 -8.97
CA ARG A 96 0.39 23.45 -8.77
C ARG A 96 1.28 22.92 -7.64
N SER A 97 0.72 22.12 -6.74
CA SER A 97 1.47 21.39 -5.72
C SER A 97 2.39 20.32 -6.32
N GLY A 98 3.46 19.98 -5.59
CA GLY A 98 4.40 18.95 -6.01
C GLY A 98 5.20 18.37 -4.83
N ALA A 99 4.66 17.36 -4.14
CA ALA A 99 5.43 16.62 -3.14
C ALA A 99 6.43 15.66 -3.79
N ALA A 100 7.44 15.22 -3.03
CA ALA A 100 8.44 14.28 -3.53
C ALA A 100 7.83 12.92 -3.93
N ILE A 101 6.80 12.49 -3.20
CA ILE A 101 5.98 11.32 -3.53
C ILE A 101 4.63 11.79 -4.09
N SER A 102 4.18 11.15 -5.17
CA SER A 102 2.90 11.48 -5.82
C SER A 102 1.72 11.12 -4.92
N MET A 103 0.87 12.10 -4.65
CA MET A 103 -0.38 11.95 -3.88
C MET A 103 -1.55 12.47 -4.75
N PRO A 104 -2.11 11.64 -5.65
CA PRO A 104 -3.12 12.06 -6.62
C PRO A 104 -4.37 12.63 -5.94
N GLY A 105 -4.80 13.83 -6.35
CA GLY A 105 -6.00 14.49 -5.83
C GLY A 105 -5.92 15.03 -4.40
N MET A 106 -4.81 14.78 -3.66
CA MET A 106 -4.72 15.12 -2.24
C MET A 106 -4.31 16.58 -1.97
N MET A 107 -3.75 17.26 -2.96
CA MET A 107 -3.24 18.63 -2.80
C MET A 107 -3.73 19.54 -3.93
N ASP A 108 -3.75 20.82 -3.65
CA ASP A 108 -4.44 21.84 -4.44
C ASP A 108 -3.71 22.27 -5.71
N THR A 109 -4.50 22.74 -6.67
CA THR A 109 -4.06 23.32 -7.94
C THR A 109 -4.91 24.54 -8.24
N VAL A 110 -4.31 25.63 -8.76
CA VAL A 110 -5.01 26.81 -9.25
C VAL A 110 -4.61 27.05 -10.71
N LEU A 111 -5.57 27.10 -11.59
CA LEU A 111 -5.37 27.33 -13.03
C LEU A 111 -5.86 28.72 -13.45
N ASN A 112 -5.43 29.18 -14.61
CA ASN A 112 -5.83 30.47 -15.21
C ASN A 112 -5.54 31.70 -14.33
N LEU A 113 -4.55 31.59 -13.42
CA LEU A 113 -4.16 32.68 -12.56
C LEU A 113 -3.60 33.85 -13.37
N GLY A 114 -4.01 35.06 -13.05
CA GLY A 114 -3.76 36.26 -13.84
C GLY A 114 -5.00 36.78 -14.56
N MET A 115 -6.09 35.97 -14.64
CA MET A 115 -7.38 36.46 -15.12
C MET A 115 -7.98 37.48 -14.15
N ASN A 116 -8.44 38.58 -14.70
CA ASN A 116 -9.20 39.63 -14.04
C ASN A 116 -10.12 40.34 -15.07
N ASP A 117 -10.85 41.36 -14.67
CA ASP A 117 -11.84 42.04 -15.52
C ASP A 117 -11.24 42.70 -16.77
N ARG A 118 -9.93 43.01 -16.76
CA ARG A 118 -9.22 43.58 -17.93
C ARG A 118 -8.52 42.52 -18.76
N SER A 119 -7.76 41.64 -18.09
CA SER A 119 -6.97 40.62 -18.79
C SER A 119 -7.84 39.63 -19.55
N VAL A 120 -9.09 39.36 -19.13
CA VAL A 120 -10.02 38.55 -19.90
C VAL A 120 -10.32 39.17 -21.27
N LEU A 121 -10.50 40.51 -21.35
CA LEU A 121 -10.72 41.21 -22.60
C LEU A 121 -9.50 41.16 -23.52
N GLY A 122 -8.30 41.35 -22.96
CA GLY A 122 -7.04 41.18 -23.69
C GLY A 122 -6.78 39.77 -24.19
N PHE A 123 -7.20 38.77 -23.44
CA PHE A 123 -7.15 37.37 -23.88
C PHE A 123 -8.13 37.11 -25.05
N ILE A 124 -9.34 37.63 -24.96
CA ILE A 124 -10.35 37.54 -26.02
C ILE A 124 -9.89 38.24 -27.29
N ASP A 125 -9.39 39.46 -27.18
CA ASP A 125 -8.86 40.25 -28.32
C ASP A 125 -7.76 39.47 -29.05
N LYS A 126 -6.82 38.87 -28.27
CA LYS A 126 -5.71 38.10 -28.83
C LYS A 126 -6.12 36.82 -29.53
N THR A 127 -7.07 36.09 -28.88
CA THR A 127 -7.45 34.73 -29.35
C THR A 127 -8.61 34.73 -30.34
N GLY A 128 -9.35 35.81 -30.43
CA GLY A 128 -10.62 35.87 -31.18
C GLY A 128 -11.72 34.93 -30.62
N ASN A 129 -11.53 34.39 -29.42
CA ASN A 129 -12.43 33.39 -28.83
C ASN A 129 -13.04 33.89 -27.53
N GLU A 130 -14.16 34.65 -27.67
CA GLU A 130 -14.86 35.20 -26.50
C GLU A 130 -15.30 34.12 -25.51
N ARG A 131 -15.79 32.99 -26.03
CA ARG A 131 -16.28 31.91 -25.18
C ARG A 131 -15.17 31.31 -24.31
N ALA A 132 -14.01 31.04 -24.90
CA ALA A 132 -12.86 30.48 -24.17
C ALA A 132 -12.36 31.47 -23.12
N GLY A 133 -12.37 32.77 -23.38
CA GLY A 133 -11.99 33.79 -22.40
C GLY A 133 -12.89 33.80 -21.18
N TRP A 134 -14.21 33.89 -21.38
CA TRP A 134 -15.17 33.90 -20.26
C TRP A 134 -15.27 32.54 -19.55
N ASP A 135 -15.13 31.40 -20.23
CA ASP A 135 -15.06 30.08 -19.62
C ASP A 135 -13.82 29.94 -18.72
N SER A 136 -12.65 30.39 -19.19
CA SER A 136 -11.41 30.36 -18.39
C SER A 136 -11.50 31.27 -17.15
N TYR A 137 -12.16 32.43 -17.26
CA TYR A 137 -12.33 33.33 -16.11
C TYR A 137 -13.32 32.77 -15.09
N ARG A 138 -14.45 32.20 -15.50
CA ARG A 138 -15.41 31.60 -14.57
C ARG A 138 -14.77 30.44 -13.79
N ARG A 139 -13.99 29.56 -14.47
CA ARG A 139 -13.25 28.47 -13.86
C ARG A 139 -12.22 28.98 -12.86
N PHE A 140 -11.54 30.07 -13.18
CA PHE A 140 -10.58 30.68 -12.25
C PHE A 140 -11.27 31.25 -11.00
N VAL A 141 -12.42 31.93 -11.13
CA VAL A 141 -13.15 32.46 -9.95
C VAL A 141 -13.65 31.35 -9.05
N ASP A 142 -14.19 30.27 -9.61
CA ASP A 142 -14.64 29.07 -8.90
C ASP A 142 -13.46 28.44 -8.16
N MET A 143 -12.41 28.03 -8.89
CA MET A 143 -11.25 27.36 -8.33
C MET A 143 -10.51 28.24 -7.29
N PHE A 144 -10.40 29.54 -7.51
CA PHE A 144 -9.80 30.45 -6.55
C PHE A 144 -10.66 30.60 -5.29
N GLY A 145 -11.98 30.62 -5.43
CA GLY A 145 -12.91 30.66 -4.32
C GLY A 145 -12.85 29.39 -3.45
N ASP A 146 -12.94 28.24 -4.07
CA ASP A 146 -12.91 26.93 -3.39
C ASP A 146 -11.53 26.64 -2.79
N VAL A 147 -10.49 26.61 -3.62
CA VAL A 147 -9.13 26.17 -3.22
C VAL A 147 -8.41 27.21 -2.37
N VAL A 148 -8.46 28.51 -2.75
CA VAL A 148 -7.63 29.53 -2.10
C VAL A 148 -8.33 30.09 -0.87
N MET A 149 -9.63 30.24 -0.91
CA MET A 149 -10.42 30.86 0.17
C MET A 149 -11.24 29.86 0.99
N GLY A 150 -11.49 28.66 0.47
CA GLY A 150 -12.40 27.67 1.05
C GLY A 150 -12.06 27.31 2.49
N SER A 151 -10.80 26.99 2.79
CA SER A 151 -10.33 26.61 4.13
C SER A 151 -10.59 27.70 5.20
N SER A 152 -10.58 28.98 4.83
CA SER A 152 -10.74 30.10 5.76
C SER A 152 -12.17 30.65 5.81
N THR A 153 -13.00 30.40 4.81
CA THR A 153 -14.33 31.03 4.65
C THR A 153 -15.48 30.06 4.54
N GLY A 154 -15.20 28.75 4.36
CA GLY A 154 -16.19 27.72 4.11
C GLY A 154 -16.82 27.81 2.71
N LEU A 155 -16.25 28.59 1.78
CA LEU A 155 -16.69 28.66 0.40
C LEU A 155 -16.24 27.38 -0.33
N THR A 156 -17.16 26.75 -1.05
CA THR A 156 -16.92 25.46 -1.73
C THR A 156 -17.30 25.55 -3.21
N HIS A 157 -16.78 24.64 -4.02
CA HIS A 157 -17.19 24.46 -5.40
C HIS A 157 -18.73 24.32 -5.54
N GLN A 158 -19.39 23.67 -4.58
CA GLN A 158 -20.86 23.49 -4.60
C GLN A 158 -21.61 24.82 -4.60
N ASP A 159 -21.09 25.86 -3.96
CA ASP A 159 -21.71 27.20 -3.94
C ASP A 159 -21.72 27.83 -5.34
N PHE A 160 -20.69 27.56 -6.14
CA PHE A 160 -20.60 28.01 -7.53
C PHE A 160 -21.43 27.14 -8.47
N GLU A 161 -21.52 25.83 -8.22
CA GLU A 161 -22.32 24.89 -9.02
C GLU A 161 -23.82 25.21 -8.95
N VAL A 162 -24.30 25.71 -7.81
CA VAL A 162 -25.69 26.22 -7.68
C VAL A 162 -25.95 27.34 -8.69
N GLU A 163 -25.02 28.28 -8.87
CA GLU A 163 -25.17 29.37 -9.83
C GLU A 163 -25.03 28.89 -11.28
N LEU A 164 -24.14 27.98 -11.56
CA LEU A 164 -24.00 27.36 -12.88
C LEU A 164 -25.30 26.64 -13.26
N THR A 165 -25.83 25.84 -12.38
CA THR A 165 -27.12 25.14 -12.58
C THR A 165 -28.27 26.13 -12.81
N ARG A 166 -28.31 27.25 -12.07
CA ARG A 166 -29.30 28.30 -12.26
C ARG A 166 -29.23 28.94 -13.65
N ILE A 167 -28.01 29.25 -14.11
CA ILE A 167 -27.77 29.84 -15.45
C ILE A 167 -28.12 28.82 -16.55
N LYS A 168 -27.70 27.57 -16.43
CA LYS A 168 -28.05 26.49 -17.39
C LYS A 168 -29.56 26.33 -17.51
N LYS A 169 -30.27 26.31 -16.37
CA LYS A 169 -31.74 26.24 -16.36
C LYS A 169 -32.39 27.45 -17.01
N LYS A 170 -31.90 28.67 -16.74
CA LYS A 170 -32.38 29.93 -17.33
C LYS A 170 -32.31 29.90 -18.85
N TYR A 171 -31.21 29.38 -19.39
CA TYR A 171 -30.97 29.38 -20.86
C TYR A 171 -31.23 28.01 -21.51
N LYS A 172 -31.78 27.04 -20.81
CA LYS A 172 -32.08 25.68 -21.30
C LYS A 172 -30.82 24.97 -21.87
N ALA A 173 -29.66 25.30 -21.37
CA ALA A 173 -28.39 24.62 -21.73
C ALA A 173 -28.33 23.26 -21.02
N LYS A 174 -27.88 22.24 -21.75
CA LYS A 174 -27.70 20.89 -21.22
C LYS A 174 -26.31 20.75 -20.60
N ASP A 175 -25.32 21.15 -21.34
CA ASP A 175 -23.92 21.06 -20.94
C ASP A 175 -23.27 22.45 -20.81
N ASP A 176 -22.15 22.58 -20.13
CA ASP A 176 -21.42 23.86 -19.98
C ASP A 176 -20.96 24.40 -21.34
N THR A 177 -20.70 23.51 -22.29
CA THR A 177 -20.31 23.84 -23.65
C THR A 177 -21.42 24.52 -24.45
N ASP A 178 -22.67 24.40 -24.06
CA ASP A 178 -23.82 25.03 -24.71
C ASP A 178 -23.98 26.51 -24.34
N LEU A 179 -23.30 26.96 -23.27
CA LEU A 179 -23.35 28.35 -22.84
C LEU A 179 -22.56 29.26 -23.78
N THR A 180 -23.20 30.36 -24.22
CA THR A 180 -22.57 31.41 -25.05
C THR A 180 -21.63 32.28 -24.22
N ALA A 181 -20.80 33.07 -24.89
CA ALA A 181 -19.89 34.02 -24.24
C ALA A 181 -20.62 35.01 -23.31
N ALA A 182 -21.74 35.60 -23.78
CA ALA A 182 -22.54 36.51 -22.94
C ALA A 182 -23.14 35.84 -21.69
N GLN A 183 -23.54 34.57 -21.80
CA GLN A 183 -24.08 33.79 -20.69
C GLN A 183 -22.99 33.41 -19.68
N LEU A 184 -21.79 33.11 -20.16
CA LEU A 184 -20.62 32.87 -19.30
C LEU A 184 -20.15 34.16 -18.61
N GLN A 185 -20.26 35.34 -19.27
CA GLN A 185 -20.00 36.63 -18.63
C GLN A 185 -20.98 36.89 -17.47
N GLU A 186 -22.29 36.65 -17.70
CA GLU A 186 -23.31 36.73 -16.63
C GLU A 186 -22.96 35.79 -15.46
N LEU A 187 -22.49 34.57 -15.76
CA LEU A 187 -22.10 33.60 -14.77
C LEU A 187 -20.89 34.08 -13.94
N VAL A 188 -19.86 34.67 -14.58
CA VAL A 188 -18.71 35.26 -13.89
C VAL A 188 -19.14 36.32 -12.88
N GLU A 189 -20.07 37.21 -13.27
CA GLU A 189 -20.60 38.23 -12.39
C GLU A 189 -21.37 37.63 -11.19
N SER A 190 -22.12 36.53 -11.42
CA SER A 190 -22.78 35.79 -10.34
C SER A 190 -21.75 35.14 -9.41
N TYR A 191 -20.72 34.54 -9.94
CA TYR A 191 -19.63 33.94 -9.15
C TYR A 191 -18.88 34.96 -8.28
N LYS A 192 -18.59 36.15 -8.81
CA LYS A 192 -18.00 37.25 -8.05
C LYS A 192 -18.89 37.71 -6.87
N LYS A 193 -20.22 37.64 -7.05
CA LYS A 193 -21.18 37.91 -5.98
C LYS A 193 -21.14 36.82 -4.89
N VAL A 194 -21.10 35.55 -5.28
CA VAL A 194 -20.94 34.40 -4.37
C VAL A 194 -19.64 34.56 -3.57
N TYR A 195 -18.51 34.79 -4.26
CA TYR A 195 -17.22 35.06 -3.65
C TYR A 195 -17.29 36.18 -2.60
N LYS A 196 -17.84 37.36 -3.00
CA LYS A 196 -17.98 38.51 -2.08
C LYS A 196 -18.88 38.22 -0.87
N LYS A 197 -19.91 37.39 -1.06
CA LYS A 197 -20.83 37.00 0.05
C LYS A 197 -20.09 36.22 1.14
N HIS A 198 -19.21 35.28 0.75
CA HIS A 198 -18.48 34.42 1.69
C HIS A 198 -17.20 35.08 2.22
N VAL A 199 -16.35 35.60 1.32
CA VAL A 199 -15.03 36.19 1.66
C VAL A 199 -15.13 37.58 2.26
N LYS A 200 -16.29 38.29 2.12
CA LYS A 200 -16.53 39.66 2.57
C LYS A 200 -15.63 40.73 1.89
N LYS A 201 -14.93 40.34 0.83
CA LYS A 201 -14.07 41.22 0.00
C LYS A 201 -14.38 40.93 -1.48
N PRO A 202 -14.15 41.93 -2.37
CA PRO A 202 -14.29 41.68 -3.81
C PRO A 202 -13.22 40.67 -4.28
N PHE A 203 -13.51 40.03 -5.40
CA PHE A 203 -12.54 39.12 -6.06
C PHE A 203 -11.25 39.90 -6.43
N PRO A 204 -10.05 39.42 -6.06
CA PRO A 204 -8.81 40.17 -6.23
C PRO A 204 -8.48 40.38 -7.71
N GLN A 205 -8.30 41.64 -8.10
CA GLN A 205 -7.96 42.04 -9.47
C GLN A 205 -6.44 42.16 -9.70
N ASN A 206 -5.63 42.20 -8.64
CA ASN A 206 -4.17 42.28 -8.74
C ASN A 206 -3.57 40.88 -8.94
N PRO A 207 -2.90 40.59 -10.09
CA PRO A 207 -2.34 39.25 -10.37
C PRO A 207 -1.24 38.81 -9.39
N MET A 208 -0.48 39.74 -8.82
CA MET A 208 0.55 39.42 -7.81
C MET A 208 -0.06 39.03 -6.48
N GLU A 209 -1.20 39.61 -6.11
CA GLU A 209 -1.96 39.21 -4.92
C GLU A 209 -2.57 37.83 -5.14
N GLN A 210 -3.16 37.55 -6.31
CA GLN A 210 -3.65 36.24 -6.68
C GLN A 210 -2.54 35.18 -6.58
N LEU A 211 -1.35 35.45 -7.10
CA LEU A 211 -0.19 34.56 -7.06
C LEU A 211 0.25 34.26 -5.62
N ARG A 212 0.36 35.30 -4.79
CA ARG A 212 0.76 35.14 -3.39
C ARG A 212 -0.24 34.28 -2.60
N LEU A 213 -1.54 34.54 -2.75
CA LEU A 213 -2.60 33.79 -2.09
C LEU A 213 -2.64 32.33 -2.55
N SER A 214 -2.44 32.08 -3.84
CA SER A 214 -2.39 30.71 -4.39
C SER A 214 -1.15 29.93 -3.91
N ILE A 215 0.03 30.55 -3.77
CA ILE A 215 1.20 29.92 -3.17
C ILE A 215 0.90 29.52 -1.71
N ASN A 216 0.25 30.42 -0.94
CA ASN A 216 -0.14 30.14 0.45
C ASN A 216 -1.10 28.94 0.54
N ALA A 217 -2.11 28.91 -0.32
CA ALA A 217 -3.08 27.82 -0.36
C ALA A 217 -2.44 26.47 -0.67
N VAL A 218 -1.53 26.45 -1.66
CA VAL A 218 -0.80 25.21 -2.01
C VAL A 218 0.10 24.77 -0.84
N PHE A 219 0.77 25.67 -0.14
CA PHE A 219 1.52 25.31 1.07
C PHE A 219 0.61 24.73 2.15
N GLY A 220 -0.54 25.39 2.41
CA GLY A 220 -1.53 24.93 3.41
C GLY A 220 -2.16 23.58 3.06
N SER A 221 -2.29 23.24 1.78
CA SER A 221 -2.87 21.96 1.36
C SER A 221 -2.05 20.73 1.78
N TRP A 222 -0.78 20.92 2.14
CA TRP A 222 0.07 19.87 2.72
C TRP A 222 -0.49 19.34 4.03
N ASP A 223 -1.05 20.21 4.86
CA ASP A 223 -1.59 19.88 6.18
C ASP A 223 -3.12 19.71 6.18
N SER A 224 -3.75 19.58 4.99
CA SER A 224 -5.18 19.25 4.89
C SER A 224 -5.46 17.83 5.37
N ASP A 225 -6.66 17.60 5.95
CA ASP A 225 -7.08 16.30 6.48
C ASP A 225 -6.93 15.17 5.45
N ARG A 226 -7.35 15.41 4.20
CA ARG A 226 -7.23 14.45 3.11
C ARG A 226 -5.77 14.08 2.80
N ALA A 227 -4.86 15.08 2.78
CA ALA A 227 -3.44 14.84 2.52
C ALA A 227 -2.77 14.10 3.69
N MET A 228 -3.13 14.42 4.93
CA MET A 228 -2.66 13.71 6.13
C MET A 228 -3.18 12.27 6.15
N LYS A 229 -4.49 12.05 5.90
CA LYS A 229 -5.10 10.71 5.84
C LYS A 229 -4.44 9.85 4.75
N TYR A 230 -4.19 10.41 3.57
CA TYR A 230 -3.50 9.71 2.48
C TYR A 230 -2.07 9.30 2.87
N ARG A 231 -1.29 10.22 3.46
CA ARG A 231 0.07 9.89 3.92
C ARG A 231 0.07 8.78 4.98
N LYS A 232 -0.89 8.82 5.91
CA LYS A 232 -1.07 7.79 6.94
C LYS A 232 -1.37 6.41 6.31
N ILE A 233 -2.37 6.33 5.43
CA ILE A 233 -2.76 5.08 4.76
C ILE A 233 -1.61 4.50 3.93
N ASN A 234 -0.86 5.35 3.21
CA ASN A 234 0.23 4.92 2.34
C ASN A 234 1.60 4.91 3.03
N ARG A 235 1.66 5.05 4.36
CA ARG A 235 2.89 5.02 5.18
C ARG A 235 3.98 5.97 4.67
N ILE A 236 3.58 7.14 4.18
CA ILE A 236 4.50 8.15 3.65
C ILE A 236 5.04 9.00 4.80
N THR A 237 6.31 8.82 5.13
CA THR A 237 7.03 9.51 6.21
C THR A 237 8.26 10.24 5.68
N GLY A 238 8.88 11.09 6.51
CA GLY A 238 10.15 11.76 6.21
C GLY A 238 10.09 12.92 5.20
N LEU A 239 8.91 13.30 4.72
CA LEU A 239 8.74 14.44 3.81
C LEU A 239 8.58 15.76 4.58
N LYS A 240 9.28 16.81 4.12
CA LYS A 240 9.29 18.13 4.79
C LYS A 240 8.12 19.04 4.38
N GLY A 241 7.44 18.78 3.26
CA GLY A 241 6.40 19.65 2.72
C GLY A 241 6.14 19.43 1.24
N THR A 242 5.39 20.32 0.62
CA THR A 242 5.15 20.36 -0.82
C THR A 242 5.92 21.50 -1.49
N ALA A 243 6.39 21.29 -2.72
CA ALA A 243 6.86 22.37 -3.58
C ALA A 243 5.67 23.02 -4.30
N VAL A 244 5.85 24.26 -4.78
CA VAL A 244 4.87 24.97 -5.61
C VAL A 244 5.45 25.22 -6.99
N ASN A 245 4.75 24.72 -8.01
CA ASN A 245 5.14 24.91 -9.42
C ASN A 245 4.27 25.99 -10.04
N VAL A 246 4.89 27.09 -10.46
CA VAL A 246 4.26 28.19 -11.21
C VAL A 246 4.68 28.04 -12.66
N GLN A 247 3.72 27.73 -13.54
CA GLN A 247 3.98 27.35 -14.93
C GLN A 247 3.07 28.12 -15.88
N ALA A 248 3.61 28.57 -17.00
CA ALA A 248 2.80 29.20 -18.02
C ALA A 248 1.67 28.31 -18.50
N MET A 249 0.47 28.87 -18.62
CA MET A 249 -0.70 28.15 -19.15
C MET A 249 -0.56 27.88 -20.64
N VAL A 250 -1.04 26.71 -21.03
CA VAL A 250 -1.38 26.32 -22.41
C VAL A 250 -2.82 25.86 -22.42
N PHE A 251 -3.53 26.14 -23.50
CA PHE A 251 -4.98 26.05 -23.56
C PHE A 251 -5.44 24.95 -24.51
N GLY A 252 -6.02 23.88 -23.96
CA GLY A 252 -6.64 22.80 -24.74
C GLY A 252 -8.06 23.12 -25.23
N ASN A 253 -8.65 24.22 -24.78
CA ASN A 253 -10.01 24.66 -25.13
C ASN A 253 -10.05 25.79 -26.20
N MET A 254 -9.06 25.82 -27.12
CA MET A 254 -8.93 26.80 -28.19
C MET A 254 -9.51 26.30 -29.54
N GLY A 255 -10.50 25.40 -29.51
CA GLY A 255 -11.18 24.87 -30.70
C GLY A 255 -10.70 23.47 -31.10
N GLU A 256 -11.13 23.03 -32.29
CA GLU A 256 -10.99 21.63 -32.76
C GLU A 256 -9.53 21.13 -32.99
N SER A 257 -8.57 22.05 -33.08
CA SER A 257 -7.13 21.71 -33.18
C SER A 257 -6.42 21.71 -31.84
N SER A 258 -7.18 21.89 -30.76
CA SER A 258 -6.69 21.95 -29.38
C SER A 258 -7.33 20.87 -28.53
N GLY A 259 -6.64 20.43 -27.52
CA GLY A 259 -7.11 19.40 -26.62
C GLY A 259 -6.14 19.15 -25.46
N THR A 260 -6.52 18.25 -24.58
CA THR A 260 -5.70 17.85 -23.46
C THR A 260 -5.83 16.36 -23.22
N GLY A 261 -4.85 15.74 -22.59
CA GLY A 261 -4.89 14.32 -22.31
C GLY A 261 -3.83 13.85 -21.33
N VAL A 262 -3.95 12.59 -21.02
CA VAL A 262 -3.06 11.84 -20.14
C VAL A 262 -2.70 10.53 -20.81
N GLY A 263 -1.52 10.01 -20.53
CA GLY A 263 -1.11 8.76 -21.16
C GLY A 263 -0.02 8.05 -20.39
N PHE A 264 0.11 6.77 -20.68
CA PHE A 264 1.13 5.87 -20.16
C PHE A 264 1.97 5.33 -21.30
N THR A 265 3.27 5.23 -21.12
CA THR A 265 4.18 4.64 -22.11
C THR A 265 3.95 3.15 -22.35
N ARG A 266 3.37 2.46 -21.34
CA ARG A 266 2.90 1.07 -21.39
C ARG A 266 1.55 0.96 -20.70
N ASN A 267 0.82 -0.13 -20.94
CA ASN A 267 -0.46 -0.37 -20.27
C ASN A 267 -0.23 -0.58 -18.75
N PRO A 268 -0.78 0.27 -17.87
CA PRO A 268 -0.56 0.19 -16.43
C PRO A 268 -1.32 -0.97 -15.74
N ALA A 269 -2.28 -1.60 -16.40
CA ALA A 269 -3.04 -2.71 -15.85
C ALA A 269 -2.39 -4.06 -16.11
N ASN A 270 -1.86 -4.29 -17.33
CA ASN A 270 -1.32 -5.58 -17.74
C ASN A 270 0.14 -5.55 -18.22
N GLY A 271 0.76 -4.37 -18.33
CA GLY A 271 2.15 -4.19 -18.73
C GLY A 271 2.45 -4.30 -20.22
N ASP A 272 1.44 -4.30 -21.09
CA ASP A 272 1.65 -4.39 -22.52
C ASP A 272 2.40 -3.17 -23.07
N ARG A 273 3.33 -3.43 -24.01
CA ARG A 273 4.22 -2.43 -24.63
C ARG A 273 3.49 -1.58 -25.70
N LYS A 274 2.31 -1.09 -25.36
CA LYS A 274 1.58 -0.15 -26.22
C LYS A 274 1.32 1.11 -25.41
N PRO A 275 1.65 2.31 -25.91
CA PRO A 275 1.20 3.54 -25.31
C PRO A 275 -0.32 3.51 -25.14
N MET A 276 -0.78 3.88 -23.97
CA MET A 276 -2.18 3.93 -23.62
C MET A 276 -2.50 5.29 -23.04
N GLY A 277 -3.66 5.82 -23.33
CA GLY A 277 -4.04 7.12 -22.78
C GLY A 277 -5.37 7.60 -23.33
N GLU A 278 -5.78 8.73 -22.82
CA GLU A 278 -7.08 9.33 -23.05
C GLU A 278 -6.90 10.81 -23.37
N TYR A 279 -7.74 11.35 -24.25
CA TYR A 279 -7.72 12.77 -24.58
C TYR A 279 -9.13 13.31 -24.85
N LEU A 280 -9.27 14.62 -24.69
CA LEU A 280 -10.47 15.36 -25.02
C LEU A 280 -10.10 16.52 -25.95
N ILE A 281 -10.84 16.66 -27.06
CA ILE A 281 -10.77 17.81 -27.94
C ILE A 281 -11.52 18.98 -27.30
N ASN A 282 -11.01 20.20 -27.51
CA ASN A 282 -11.57 21.43 -26.99
C ASN A 282 -11.91 21.36 -25.48
N ALA A 283 -10.92 21.02 -24.68
CA ALA A 283 -11.06 20.77 -23.24
C ALA A 283 -9.85 21.25 -22.46
N GLN A 284 -10.02 21.56 -21.19
CA GLN A 284 -8.93 21.77 -20.22
C GLN A 284 -8.62 20.50 -19.44
N GLY A 285 -7.46 20.45 -18.75
CA GLY A 285 -6.98 19.25 -18.04
C GLY A 285 -7.94 18.70 -16.99
N GLU A 286 -8.68 19.57 -16.32
CA GLU A 286 -9.73 19.22 -15.36
C GLU A 286 -10.81 18.32 -15.95
N ASP A 287 -11.23 18.61 -17.20
CA ASP A 287 -12.32 17.90 -17.86
C ASP A 287 -12.02 16.41 -18.09
N VAL A 288 -10.71 16.05 -18.26
CA VAL A 288 -10.27 14.65 -18.40
C VAL A 288 -10.29 13.92 -17.07
N VAL A 289 -9.84 14.59 -16.00
CA VAL A 289 -9.67 13.96 -14.68
C VAL A 289 -11.00 13.89 -13.91
N ALA A 290 -11.84 14.90 -14.03
CA ALA A 290 -13.14 14.97 -13.36
C ALA A 290 -14.19 14.01 -13.92
N GLY A 291 -13.98 13.44 -15.12
CA GLY A 291 -14.90 12.49 -15.72
C GLY A 291 -16.22 13.10 -16.24
N ILE A 292 -16.29 14.43 -16.35
CA ILE A 292 -17.49 15.17 -16.82
C ILE A 292 -17.83 14.79 -18.26
N ARG A 293 -16.82 14.55 -19.09
CA ARG A 293 -16.94 14.09 -20.47
C ARG A 293 -16.22 12.75 -20.61
N THR A 294 -16.75 11.84 -21.45
CA THR A 294 -16.07 10.57 -21.76
C THR A 294 -14.91 10.85 -22.73
N PRO A 295 -13.65 10.61 -22.31
CA PRO A 295 -12.50 10.85 -23.18
C PRO A 295 -12.37 9.76 -24.24
N ALA A 296 -11.77 10.10 -25.37
CA ALA A 296 -11.38 9.17 -26.43
C ALA A 296 -10.00 8.57 -26.15
N SER A 297 -9.73 7.38 -26.69
CA SER A 297 -8.40 6.77 -26.61
C SER A 297 -7.39 7.51 -27.49
N ILE A 298 -6.16 7.74 -27.00
CA ILE A 298 -5.09 8.34 -27.82
C ILE A 298 -4.84 7.55 -29.12
N SER A 299 -5.17 6.28 -29.19
CA SER A 299 -5.09 5.46 -30.41
C SER A 299 -6.06 5.90 -31.51
N GLU A 300 -7.08 6.68 -31.15
CA GLU A 300 -8.06 7.24 -32.11
C GLU A 300 -7.59 8.54 -32.72
N MET A 301 -6.63 9.25 -32.11
CA MET A 301 -6.10 10.51 -32.65
C MET A 301 -5.74 10.48 -34.14
N PRO A 302 -5.11 9.43 -34.70
CA PRO A 302 -4.78 9.37 -36.13
C PRO A 302 -5.99 9.32 -37.04
N HIS A 303 -7.18 9.01 -36.52
CA HIS A 303 -8.43 8.84 -37.24
C HIS A 303 -9.35 10.07 -37.10
N GLU A 304 -8.92 11.09 -36.38
CA GLU A 304 -9.65 12.34 -36.23
C GLU A 304 -9.75 13.08 -37.59
N LYS A 305 -10.82 13.85 -37.75
CA LYS A 305 -11.11 14.60 -38.99
C LYS A 305 -9.97 15.56 -39.36
N SER A 306 -9.40 16.24 -38.39
CA SER A 306 -8.28 17.15 -38.62
C SER A 306 -6.95 16.40 -38.75
N PRO A 307 -6.16 16.60 -39.79
CA PRO A 307 -4.88 15.94 -40.00
C PRO A 307 -3.83 16.31 -38.95
N VAL A 308 -4.04 17.38 -38.20
CA VAL A 308 -3.19 17.81 -37.07
C VAL A 308 -3.04 16.69 -36.04
N TRP A 309 -4.10 15.97 -35.68
CA TRP A 309 -4.11 14.92 -34.67
C TRP A 309 -3.19 13.73 -35.02
N LYS A 310 -3.02 13.45 -36.32
CA LYS A 310 -2.07 12.41 -36.76
C LYS A 310 -0.60 12.80 -36.49
N TRP A 311 -0.28 14.09 -36.65
CA TRP A 311 1.05 14.61 -36.32
C TRP A 311 1.27 14.65 -34.82
N VAL A 312 0.31 15.13 -34.06
CA VAL A 312 0.32 15.15 -32.60
C VAL A 312 0.53 13.75 -32.04
N TYR A 313 -0.16 12.73 -32.54
CA TYR A 313 0.01 11.34 -32.12
C TYR A 313 1.43 10.82 -32.34
N ARG A 314 2.00 11.11 -33.49
CA ARG A 314 3.39 10.71 -33.79
C ARG A 314 4.41 11.39 -32.88
N GLU A 315 4.25 12.68 -32.65
CA GLU A 315 5.11 13.44 -31.75
C GLU A 315 4.96 12.96 -30.31
N LEU A 316 3.73 12.77 -29.83
CA LEU A 316 3.42 12.25 -28.49
C LEU A 316 4.06 10.88 -28.25
N THR A 317 3.86 9.94 -29.18
CA THR A 317 4.42 8.59 -29.04
C THR A 317 5.96 8.58 -29.11
N ALA A 318 6.57 9.46 -29.89
CA ALA A 318 8.02 9.64 -29.93
C ALA A 318 8.56 10.20 -28.60
N ILE A 319 7.87 11.19 -28.02
CA ILE A 319 8.20 11.76 -26.70
C ILE A 319 8.04 10.69 -25.62
N MET A 320 6.93 9.95 -25.62
CA MET A 320 6.71 8.86 -24.67
C MET A 320 7.83 7.82 -24.70
N LYS A 321 8.27 7.42 -25.89
CA LYS A 321 9.41 6.51 -26.06
C LYS A 321 10.68 7.11 -25.49
N LYS A 322 10.99 8.37 -25.81
CA LYS A 322 12.17 9.07 -25.29
C LYS A 322 12.18 9.17 -23.77
N LEU A 323 11.01 9.44 -23.16
CA LEU A 323 10.86 9.49 -21.71
C LEU A 323 11.08 8.11 -21.07
N GLU A 324 10.51 7.04 -21.62
CA GLU A 324 10.71 5.68 -21.13
C GLU A 324 12.18 5.24 -21.19
N GLU A 325 12.89 5.56 -22.29
CA GLU A 325 14.32 5.28 -22.46
C GLU A 325 15.17 6.10 -21.50
N HIS A 326 14.84 7.38 -21.29
CA HIS A 326 15.58 8.29 -20.39
C HIS A 326 15.43 7.88 -18.92
N TYR A 327 14.19 7.66 -18.46
CA TYR A 327 13.93 7.25 -17.07
C TYR A 327 14.11 5.74 -16.84
N GLN A 328 14.29 4.98 -17.92
CA GLN A 328 14.40 3.51 -17.91
C GLN A 328 13.21 2.83 -17.19
N ASP A 329 12.06 3.48 -17.14
CA ASP A 329 10.84 2.99 -16.51
C ASP A 329 9.59 3.53 -17.19
N MET A 330 8.45 2.81 -17.01
CA MET A 330 7.15 3.25 -17.51
C MET A 330 6.79 4.62 -16.96
N GLN A 331 6.43 5.53 -17.85
CA GLN A 331 6.03 6.89 -17.50
C GLN A 331 4.54 7.11 -17.66
N ASP A 332 4.00 7.90 -16.76
CA ASP A 332 2.68 8.54 -16.80
C ASP A 332 2.91 9.99 -17.21
N VAL A 333 2.23 10.47 -18.25
CA VAL A 333 2.42 11.80 -18.83
C VAL A 333 1.11 12.56 -18.91
N GLU A 334 1.18 13.86 -18.63
CA GLU A 334 0.11 14.81 -18.88
C GLU A 334 0.55 15.74 -20.02
N PHE A 335 -0.34 15.96 -20.99
CA PHE A 335 -0.04 16.79 -22.15
C PHE A 335 -1.23 17.66 -22.55
N THR A 336 -0.93 18.77 -23.20
CA THR A 336 -1.94 19.66 -23.81
C THR A 336 -1.52 20.01 -25.22
N ILE A 337 -2.50 20.07 -26.10
CA ILE A 337 -2.33 20.50 -27.48
C ILE A 337 -3.01 21.86 -27.62
N GLN A 338 -2.26 22.87 -27.97
CA GLN A 338 -2.81 24.19 -28.31
C GLN A 338 -2.57 24.49 -29.77
N GLU A 339 -3.63 24.64 -30.56
CA GLU A 339 -3.58 24.95 -31.96
C GLU A 339 -2.61 24.05 -32.76
N GLY A 340 -2.71 22.74 -32.49
CA GLY A 340 -1.88 21.71 -33.14
C GLY A 340 -0.46 21.55 -32.59
N LYS A 341 -0.04 22.37 -31.62
CA LYS A 341 1.27 22.25 -30.97
C LYS A 341 1.19 21.50 -29.67
N LEU A 342 1.99 20.45 -29.55
CA LEU A 342 2.03 19.59 -28.33
C LEU A 342 2.92 20.23 -27.24
N PHE A 343 2.44 20.13 -25.98
CA PHE A 343 3.18 20.52 -24.78
C PHE A 343 3.09 19.43 -23.72
N MET A 344 4.20 19.13 -23.07
CA MET A 344 4.27 18.20 -21.95
C MET A 344 4.14 18.96 -20.63
N LEU A 345 3.11 18.64 -19.83
CA LEU A 345 2.83 19.33 -18.58
C LEU A 345 3.43 18.62 -17.36
N GLN A 346 3.56 17.31 -17.43
CA GLN A 346 4.08 16.48 -16.35
C GLN A 346 4.54 15.14 -16.88
N THR A 347 5.59 14.58 -16.26
CA THR A 347 5.90 13.16 -16.31
C THR A 347 6.16 12.64 -14.90
N ARG A 348 5.85 11.37 -14.67
CA ARG A 348 6.13 10.66 -13.43
C ARG A 348 6.21 9.17 -13.70
N THR A 349 6.85 8.43 -12.78
CA THR A 349 6.79 6.97 -12.79
C THR A 349 5.33 6.54 -12.70
N GLY A 350 4.88 5.76 -13.68
CA GLY A 350 3.48 5.36 -13.77
C GLY A 350 3.08 4.39 -12.67
N LYS A 351 2.01 4.72 -11.94
CA LYS A 351 1.36 3.77 -11.03
C LYS A 351 0.78 2.62 -11.84
N ARG A 352 1.05 1.41 -11.39
CA ARG A 352 0.73 0.18 -12.13
C ARG A 352 0.32 -0.94 -11.18
N THR A 353 -0.37 -1.94 -11.70
CA THR A 353 -0.70 -3.16 -10.96
C THR A 353 0.54 -4.02 -10.73
N GLY A 354 0.48 -4.95 -9.78
CA GLY A 354 1.58 -5.91 -9.55
C GLY A 354 1.91 -6.73 -10.80
N LEU A 355 0.91 -7.17 -11.55
CA LEU A 355 1.11 -7.87 -12.81
C LEU A 355 1.87 -7.00 -13.83
N ALA A 356 1.44 -5.74 -14.00
CA ALA A 356 2.10 -4.81 -14.90
C ALA A 356 3.54 -4.51 -14.44
N ALA A 357 3.78 -4.30 -13.13
CA ALA A 357 5.11 -4.05 -12.58
C ALA A 357 6.08 -5.19 -12.91
N VAL A 358 5.68 -6.42 -12.63
CA VAL A 358 6.50 -7.62 -12.89
C VAL A 358 6.72 -7.83 -14.38
N LYS A 359 5.67 -7.69 -15.21
CA LYS A 359 5.79 -7.86 -16.66
C LYS A 359 6.66 -6.79 -17.30
N ILE A 360 6.48 -5.52 -16.93
CA ILE A 360 7.28 -4.39 -17.45
C ILE A 360 8.75 -4.58 -17.10
N ALA A 361 9.06 -4.94 -15.86
CA ALA A 361 10.44 -5.20 -15.43
C ALA A 361 11.08 -6.34 -16.25
N CYS A 362 10.37 -7.45 -16.43
CA CYS A 362 10.83 -8.57 -17.25
C CYS A 362 11.03 -8.20 -18.73
N ASP A 363 10.12 -7.39 -19.28
CA ASP A 363 10.18 -6.96 -20.69
C ASP A 363 11.34 -5.97 -20.91
N MET A 364 11.54 -5.02 -19.99
CA MET A 364 12.66 -4.05 -20.06
C MET A 364 14.04 -4.73 -19.96
N VAL A 365 14.17 -5.81 -19.18
CA VAL A 365 15.39 -6.64 -19.17
C VAL A 365 15.58 -7.32 -20.53
N ARG A 366 14.53 -7.89 -21.11
CA ARG A 366 14.59 -8.52 -22.45
C ARG A 366 14.94 -7.48 -23.53
N GLU A 367 14.47 -6.26 -23.40
CA GLU A 367 14.75 -5.12 -24.29
C GLU A 367 16.12 -4.49 -24.05
N LYS A 368 16.87 -4.96 -23.04
CA LYS A 368 18.20 -4.45 -22.63
C LYS A 368 18.18 -2.98 -22.15
N LEU A 369 17.04 -2.50 -21.69
CA LEU A 369 16.90 -1.17 -21.09
C LEU A 369 17.38 -1.14 -19.65
N ILE A 370 17.22 -2.25 -18.93
CA ILE A 370 17.66 -2.40 -17.54
C ILE A 370 18.30 -3.78 -17.31
N THR A 371 19.07 -3.89 -16.25
CA THR A 371 19.63 -5.16 -15.79
C THR A 371 18.64 -5.94 -14.90
N PRO A 372 18.80 -7.26 -14.70
CA PRO A 372 18.01 -8.03 -13.75
C PRO A 372 18.05 -7.44 -12.34
N ARG A 373 19.20 -6.95 -11.89
CA ARG A 373 19.37 -6.31 -10.58
C ARG A 373 18.51 -5.04 -10.46
N GLN A 374 18.52 -4.18 -11.49
CA GLN A 374 17.64 -3.01 -11.55
C GLN A 374 16.16 -3.39 -11.62
N ALA A 375 15.81 -4.48 -12.31
CA ALA A 375 14.42 -4.95 -12.39
C ALA A 375 13.86 -5.30 -11.00
N ILE A 376 14.62 -6.01 -10.17
CA ILE A 376 14.21 -6.38 -8.80
C ILE A 376 13.99 -5.13 -7.94
N THR A 377 14.84 -4.11 -8.03
CA THR A 377 14.68 -2.87 -7.23
C THR A 377 13.44 -2.05 -7.58
N ARG A 378 12.72 -2.39 -8.67
CA ARG A 378 11.49 -1.75 -9.12
C ARG A 378 10.23 -2.53 -8.78
N ILE A 379 10.38 -3.74 -8.29
CA ILE A 379 9.28 -4.62 -7.89
C ILE A 379 9.21 -4.62 -6.37
N GLU A 380 8.16 -4.04 -5.82
CA GLU A 380 7.88 -4.04 -4.39
C GLU A 380 7.25 -5.38 -3.97
N GLY A 381 7.34 -5.74 -2.69
CA GLY A 381 6.73 -6.96 -2.17
C GLY A 381 5.23 -7.04 -2.48
N ASP A 382 4.51 -5.93 -2.32
CA ASP A 382 3.09 -5.82 -2.61
C ASP A 382 2.74 -6.12 -4.09
N HIS A 383 3.63 -5.81 -5.03
CA HIS A 383 3.43 -6.18 -6.43
C HIS A 383 3.45 -7.70 -6.63
N LEU A 384 4.29 -8.42 -5.90
CA LEU A 384 4.31 -9.89 -5.94
C LEU A 384 3.11 -10.48 -5.21
N ALA A 385 2.72 -9.93 -4.06
CA ALA A 385 1.53 -10.35 -3.32
C ALA A 385 0.26 -10.28 -4.17
N GLN A 386 0.12 -9.24 -5.02
CA GLN A 386 -1.01 -9.12 -5.95
C GLN A 386 -1.09 -10.28 -6.97
N LEU A 387 0.02 -10.94 -7.30
CA LEU A 387 0.01 -12.12 -8.18
C LEU A 387 -0.53 -13.38 -7.47
N LEU A 388 -0.63 -13.33 -6.15
CA LEU A 388 -1.15 -14.41 -5.32
C LEU A 388 -2.66 -14.25 -5.05
N PHE A 389 -3.27 -13.10 -5.40
CA PHE A 389 -4.69 -12.86 -5.14
C PHE A 389 -5.58 -13.82 -5.90
N PRO A 390 -6.69 -14.26 -5.29
CA PRO A 390 -7.65 -15.16 -5.91
C PRO A 390 -8.19 -14.61 -7.23
N ILE A 391 -8.49 -15.51 -8.13
CA ILE A 391 -9.26 -15.28 -9.36
C ILE A 391 -10.61 -15.97 -9.22
N PHE A 392 -11.56 -15.72 -10.11
CA PHE A 392 -12.78 -16.54 -10.15
C PHE A 392 -12.46 -17.97 -10.53
N ASP A 393 -13.22 -18.92 -9.96
CA ASP A 393 -13.23 -20.28 -10.47
C ASP A 393 -13.69 -20.25 -11.94
N LEU A 394 -12.86 -20.76 -12.84
CA LEU A 394 -13.08 -20.66 -14.28
C LEU A 394 -14.37 -21.35 -14.73
N LYS A 395 -14.80 -22.41 -14.04
CA LYS A 395 -16.03 -23.14 -14.37
C LYS A 395 -17.25 -22.36 -13.90
N GLU A 396 -17.19 -21.83 -12.69
CA GLU A 396 -18.28 -21.03 -12.12
C GLU A 396 -18.43 -19.69 -12.84
N GLU A 397 -17.33 -19.06 -13.24
CA GLU A 397 -17.37 -17.84 -14.06
C GLU A 397 -17.98 -18.15 -15.44
N ALA A 398 -17.56 -19.23 -16.10
CA ALA A 398 -18.16 -19.66 -17.36
C ALA A 398 -19.64 -20.03 -17.23
N ALA A 399 -20.04 -20.61 -16.09
CA ALA A 399 -21.43 -20.89 -15.79
C ALA A 399 -22.27 -19.62 -15.58
N ALA A 400 -21.68 -18.58 -14.93
CA ALA A 400 -22.30 -17.28 -14.76
C ALA A 400 -22.53 -16.58 -16.12
N VAL A 401 -21.54 -16.62 -17.01
CA VAL A 401 -21.67 -16.12 -18.39
C VAL A 401 -22.80 -16.86 -19.16
N LYS A 402 -22.83 -18.21 -19.09
CA LYS A 402 -23.91 -18.99 -19.73
C LYS A 402 -25.30 -18.65 -19.20
N LYS A 403 -25.42 -18.23 -17.93
CA LYS A 403 -26.68 -17.74 -17.32
C LYS A 403 -26.98 -16.30 -17.67
N GLY A 404 -26.12 -15.63 -18.44
CA GLY A 404 -26.26 -14.22 -18.82
C GLY A 404 -26.17 -13.28 -17.61
N LEU A 405 -25.31 -13.57 -16.63
CA LEU A 405 -25.09 -12.75 -15.44
C LEU A 405 -24.03 -11.65 -15.67
N ASP A 406 -23.26 -11.72 -16.76
CA ASP A 406 -22.31 -10.74 -17.25
C ASP A 406 -23.07 -9.54 -17.89
N LYS A 407 -23.62 -8.68 -17.05
CA LYS A 407 -24.58 -7.64 -17.46
C LYS A 407 -23.94 -6.41 -18.08
N ALA A 408 -22.71 -6.09 -17.73
CA ALA A 408 -22.01 -4.93 -18.27
C ALA A 408 -20.50 -5.11 -18.23
N TYR A 409 -19.83 -4.22 -18.97
CA TYR A 409 -18.38 -4.12 -19.03
C TYR A 409 -17.94 -2.71 -18.69
N GLY A 410 -16.84 -2.59 -17.97
CA GLY A 410 -16.11 -1.35 -17.75
C GLY A 410 -14.63 -1.55 -18.09
N LEU A 411 -13.82 -0.55 -17.78
CA LEU A 411 -12.38 -0.61 -17.96
C LEU A 411 -11.75 -1.48 -16.87
N PRO A 412 -10.87 -2.44 -17.21
CA PRO A 412 -10.15 -3.28 -16.24
C PRO A 412 -9.06 -2.47 -15.53
N ALA A 413 -9.47 -1.70 -14.53
CA ALA A 413 -8.63 -0.70 -13.88
C ALA A 413 -7.78 -1.24 -12.72
N GLY A 414 -8.22 -2.32 -12.07
CA GLY A 414 -7.47 -3.02 -11.02
C GLY A 414 -7.74 -4.51 -11.07
N PRO A 415 -6.70 -5.39 -11.16
CA PRO A 415 -6.86 -6.82 -11.42
C PRO A 415 -7.45 -7.58 -10.23
N GLY A 416 -7.76 -8.86 -10.49
CA GLY A 416 -8.30 -9.80 -9.51
C GLY A 416 -9.82 -9.93 -9.59
N ALA A 417 -10.36 -10.81 -8.75
CA ALA A 417 -11.78 -11.05 -8.59
C ALA A 417 -12.26 -10.52 -7.25
N ALA A 418 -13.36 -9.79 -7.24
CA ALA A 418 -14.00 -9.31 -6.01
C ALA A 418 -15.49 -9.66 -6.02
N CYS A 419 -15.97 -10.18 -4.90
CA CYS A 419 -17.39 -10.40 -4.62
C CYS A 419 -17.77 -9.69 -3.33
N GLY A 420 -18.87 -9.00 -3.31
CA GLY A 420 -19.29 -8.32 -2.09
C GLY A 420 -20.66 -7.65 -2.18
N ARG A 421 -21.11 -7.18 -1.04
CA ARG A 421 -22.35 -6.41 -0.91
C ARG A 421 -22.12 -5.00 -1.45
N VAL A 422 -23.05 -4.53 -2.26
CA VAL A 422 -23.04 -3.17 -2.80
C VAL A 422 -23.22 -2.14 -1.68
N VAL A 423 -22.34 -1.14 -1.65
CA VAL A 423 -22.49 0.08 -0.85
C VAL A 423 -22.29 1.29 -1.76
N PHE A 424 -23.03 2.39 -1.48
CA PHE A 424 -23.03 3.56 -2.35
C PHE A 424 -22.29 4.77 -1.79
N THR A 425 -21.86 4.72 -0.53
CA THR A 425 -21.08 5.80 0.08
C THR A 425 -19.85 5.27 0.79
N ALA A 426 -18.80 6.10 0.84
CA ALA A 426 -17.56 5.75 1.51
C ALA A 426 -17.75 5.57 3.01
N GLU A 427 -18.55 6.46 3.63
CA GLU A 427 -18.82 6.44 5.07
C GLU A 427 -19.54 5.14 5.48
N GLU A 428 -20.47 4.64 4.66
CA GLU A 428 -21.17 3.39 4.95
C GLU A 428 -20.22 2.19 4.81
N ALA A 429 -19.33 2.20 3.82
CA ALA A 429 -18.30 1.16 3.69
C ALA A 429 -17.36 1.13 4.89
N GLU A 430 -16.87 2.29 5.33
CA GLU A 430 -16.01 2.43 6.51
C GLU A 430 -16.76 1.94 7.77
N ARG A 431 -17.99 2.38 7.99
CA ARG A 431 -18.81 2.01 9.15
C ARG A 431 -19.07 0.51 9.25
N ILE A 432 -19.34 -0.15 8.11
CA ILE A 432 -19.54 -1.62 8.11
C ILE A 432 -18.22 -2.33 8.39
N PHE A 433 -17.13 -1.91 7.75
CA PHE A 433 -15.81 -2.50 7.91
C PHE A 433 -15.24 -2.30 9.32
N GLU A 434 -15.53 -1.20 10.01
CA GLU A 434 -15.16 -0.99 11.41
C GLU A 434 -15.82 -1.99 12.35
N LYS A 435 -17.09 -2.33 12.08
CA LYS A 435 -17.87 -3.30 12.88
C LYS A 435 -17.53 -4.75 12.54
N ASP A 436 -17.22 -5.03 11.29
CA ASP A 436 -16.93 -6.37 10.79
C ASP A 436 -15.79 -6.30 9.76
N LYS A 437 -14.56 -6.57 10.21
CA LYS A 437 -13.36 -6.56 9.37
C LYS A 437 -13.39 -7.63 8.26
N SER A 438 -14.26 -8.65 8.38
CA SER A 438 -14.45 -9.70 7.38
C SER A 438 -15.52 -9.37 6.33
N ALA A 439 -16.19 -8.23 6.45
CA ALA A 439 -17.25 -7.82 5.54
C ALA A 439 -16.74 -7.69 4.10
N ARG A 440 -17.40 -8.39 3.19
CA ARG A 440 -17.11 -8.30 1.75
C ARG A 440 -17.96 -7.19 1.14
N LEU A 441 -17.36 -6.07 0.75
CA LEU A 441 -18.02 -4.89 0.24
C LEU A 441 -17.53 -4.52 -1.16
N ILE A 442 -18.45 -4.04 -2.00
CA ILE A 442 -18.15 -3.40 -3.29
C ILE A 442 -18.66 -1.97 -3.22
N LEU A 443 -17.76 -1.01 -3.31
CA LEU A 443 -18.11 0.41 -3.37
C LEU A 443 -18.52 0.77 -4.79
N VAL A 444 -19.77 1.24 -4.96
CA VAL A 444 -20.35 1.61 -6.26
C VAL A 444 -20.61 3.12 -6.28
N ARG A 445 -19.90 3.81 -7.17
CA ARG A 445 -19.96 5.27 -7.28
C ARG A 445 -20.17 5.69 -8.73
N ARG A 446 -20.69 6.89 -8.97
CA ARG A 446 -20.64 7.51 -10.30
C ARG A 446 -19.18 7.74 -10.68
N GLU A 447 -18.47 8.40 -9.83
CA GLU A 447 -17.04 8.60 -9.83
C GLU A 447 -16.55 8.63 -8.37
N THR A 448 -15.27 8.42 -8.12
CA THR A 448 -14.70 8.61 -6.79
C THR A 448 -13.93 9.91 -6.71
N SER A 449 -13.97 10.52 -5.54
CA SER A 449 -13.23 11.73 -5.18
C SER A 449 -12.18 11.39 -4.10
N PRO A 450 -11.27 12.31 -3.77
CA PRO A 450 -10.33 12.12 -2.68
C PRO A 450 -10.96 11.84 -1.32
N GLU A 451 -12.20 12.26 -1.10
CA GLU A 451 -12.97 12.01 0.12
C GLU A 451 -13.40 10.54 0.24
N ASP A 452 -13.53 9.82 -0.89
CA ASP A 452 -13.93 8.41 -0.92
C ASP A 452 -12.80 7.42 -0.54
N VAL A 453 -11.56 7.89 -0.31
CA VAL A 453 -10.37 7.06 -0.08
C VAL A 453 -10.56 6.05 1.06
N GLY A 454 -11.18 6.44 2.18
CA GLY A 454 -11.44 5.54 3.30
C GLY A 454 -12.41 4.40 2.94
N GLY A 455 -13.51 4.73 2.23
CA GLY A 455 -14.46 3.72 1.75
C GLY A 455 -13.88 2.79 0.67
N MET A 456 -13.04 3.33 -0.22
CA MET A 456 -12.30 2.51 -1.19
C MET A 456 -11.33 1.54 -0.52
N TRP A 457 -10.72 1.97 0.60
CA TRP A 457 -9.87 1.10 1.41
C TRP A 457 -10.67 -0.01 2.09
N ALA A 458 -11.82 0.31 2.66
CA ALA A 458 -12.72 -0.65 3.32
C ALA A 458 -13.31 -1.69 2.35
N ALA A 459 -13.55 -1.32 1.10
CA ALA A 459 -14.14 -2.21 0.09
C ALA A 459 -13.11 -3.20 -0.49
N GLN A 460 -13.56 -4.39 -0.88
CA GLN A 460 -12.76 -5.37 -1.62
C GLN A 460 -12.64 -5.03 -3.11
N GLY A 461 -13.64 -4.33 -3.65
CA GLY A 461 -13.63 -3.87 -5.02
C GLY A 461 -14.34 -2.55 -5.20
N VAL A 462 -14.02 -1.85 -6.29
CA VAL A 462 -14.59 -0.55 -6.64
C VAL A 462 -15.19 -0.64 -8.04
N LEU A 463 -16.41 -0.13 -8.18
CA LEU A 463 -17.13 0.00 -9.45
C LEU A 463 -17.51 1.46 -9.67
N THR A 464 -17.10 2.04 -10.80
CA THR A 464 -17.56 3.38 -11.19
C THR A 464 -18.27 3.40 -12.54
N SER A 465 -19.33 4.21 -12.64
CA SER A 465 -20.06 4.36 -13.91
C SER A 465 -19.38 5.31 -14.89
N THR A 466 -18.61 6.27 -14.40
CA THR A 466 -17.81 7.20 -15.21
C THR A 466 -16.32 7.11 -14.85
N GLY A 467 -15.47 7.79 -15.61
CA GLY A 467 -14.03 7.83 -15.39
C GLY A 467 -13.28 6.83 -16.26
N GLY A 468 -12.05 7.21 -16.64
CA GLY A 468 -11.15 6.40 -17.45
C GLY A 468 -10.10 5.65 -16.62
N MET A 469 -9.11 5.07 -17.32
CA MET A 469 -7.96 4.41 -16.71
C MET A 469 -7.06 5.34 -15.88
N THR A 470 -7.26 6.63 -16.02
CA THR A 470 -6.54 7.69 -15.30
C THR A 470 -7.38 8.37 -14.23
N SER A 471 -8.64 7.97 -14.08
CA SER A 471 -9.55 8.48 -13.04
C SER A 471 -9.03 8.19 -11.63
N HIS A 472 -9.50 8.95 -10.65
CA HIS A 472 -9.15 8.77 -9.24
C HIS A 472 -9.37 7.33 -8.77
N ALA A 473 -10.54 6.73 -9.09
CA ALA A 473 -10.85 5.33 -8.77
C ALA A 473 -9.80 4.36 -9.31
N ALA A 474 -9.46 4.49 -10.59
CA ALA A 474 -8.51 3.61 -11.27
C ALA A 474 -7.08 3.75 -10.71
N VAL A 475 -6.62 4.98 -10.47
CA VAL A 475 -5.26 5.25 -9.98
C VAL A 475 -5.08 4.77 -8.55
N VAL A 476 -6.05 5.06 -7.67
CA VAL A 476 -5.97 4.67 -6.25
C VAL A 476 -6.12 3.17 -6.09
N ALA A 477 -7.12 2.54 -6.74
CA ALA A 477 -7.31 1.09 -6.67
C ALA A 477 -6.09 0.31 -7.19
N ARG A 478 -5.49 0.75 -8.31
CA ARG A 478 -4.22 0.16 -8.80
C ARG A 478 -3.08 0.29 -7.82
N GLY A 479 -2.96 1.46 -7.19
CA GLY A 479 -1.92 1.70 -6.19
C GLY A 479 -2.00 0.73 -5.02
N TRP A 480 -3.20 0.24 -4.70
CA TRP A 480 -3.43 -0.71 -3.61
C TRP A 480 -3.64 -2.15 -4.07
N GLY A 481 -3.58 -2.42 -5.37
CA GLY A 481 -3.86 -3.74 -5.93
C GLY A 481 -5.31 -4.22 -5.77
N LYS A 482 -6.26 -3.31 -5.53
CA LYS A 482 -7.68 -3.65 -5.37
C LYS A 482 -8.37 -3.85 -6.70
N CYS A 483 -9.29 -4.83 -6.75
CA CYS A 483 -10.16 -5.05 -7.89
C CYS A 483 -10.92 -3.77 -8.22
N CYS A 484 -10.81 -3.30 -9.46
CA CYS A 484 -11.50 -2.08 -9.89
C CYS A 484 -12.01 -2.22 -11.34
N VAL A 485 -13.29 -1.93 -11.50
CA VAL A 485 -13.92 -1.77 -12.81
C VAL A 485 -14.38 -0.32 -12.92
N ALA A 486 -13.75 0.47 -13.80
CA ALA A 486 -14.01 1.89 -13.95
C ALA A 486 -14.76 2.19 -15.26
N GLY A 487 -15.46 3.33 -15.31
CA GLY A 487 -16.09 3.80 -16.55
C GLY A 487 -17.15 2.88 -17.13
N ALA A 488 -17.86 2.15 -16.29
CA ALA A 488 -18.94 1.26 -16.71
C ALA A 488 -20.21 2.06 -17.03
N GLY A 489 -20.24 2.74 -18.19
CA GLY A 489 -21.32 3.67 -18.57
C GLY A 489 -22.74 3.07 -18.63
N ALA A 490 -22.85 1.75 -18.70
CA ALA A 490 -24.12 1.05 -18.59
C ALA A 490 -24.72 1.03 -17.17
N VAL A 491 -23.94 1.39 -16.14
CA VAL A 491 -24.34 1.40 -14.73
C VAL A 491 -24.99 2.74 -14.39
N ALA A 492 -26.32 2.77 -14.29
CA ALA A 492 -27.07 3.96 -13.91
C ALA A 492 -27.37 3.93 -12.40
N ILE A 493 -26.74 4.84 -11.63
CA ILE A 493 -26.84 4.88 -10.17
C ILE A 493 -27.93 5.85 -9.73
N ASP A 494 -28.82 5.39 -8.83
CA ASP A 494 -29.82 6.20 -8.12
C ASP A 494 -29.50 6.18 -6.61
N TYR A 495 -28.79 7.20 -6.16
CA TYR A 495 -28.40 7.33 -4.74
C TYR A 495 -29.61 7.49 -3.82
N SER A 496 -30.71 8.12 -4.29
CA SER A 496 -31.90 8.35 -3.46
C SER A 496 -32.63 7.05 -3.13
N LYS A 497 -32.61 6.09 -4.05
CA LYS A 497 -33.18 4.75 -3.86
C LYS A 497 -32.14 3.72 -3.43
N LYS A 498 -30.89 4.13 -3.25
CA LYS A 498 -29.77 3.24 -2.91
C LYS A 498 -29.74 2.01 -3.83
N GLN A 499 -29.68 2.24 -5.14
CA GLN A 499 -29.65 1.18 -6.14
C GLN A 499 -28.90 1.62 -7.40
N PHE A 500 -28.49 0.66 -8.21
CA PHE A 500 -28.10 0.94 -9.61
C PHE A 500 -28.86 0.04 -10.57
N ALA A 501 -28.91 0.42 -11.82
CA ALA A 501 -29.53 -0.36 -12.88
C ALA A 501 -28.59 -0.55 -14.08
N ILE A 502 -28.64 -1.73 -14.69
CA ILE A 502 -28.00 -2.07 -15.97
C ILE A 502 -29.10 -2.60 -16.89
N GLY A 503 -29.61 -1.76 -17.81
CA GLY A 503 -30.79 -2.07 -18.61
C GLY A 503 -32.01 -2.36 -17.73
N LYS A 504 -32.50 -3.60 -17.73
CA LYS A 504 -33.63 -4.03 -16.89
C LYS A 504 -33.23 -4.67 -15.56
N THR A 505 -31.93 -4.86 -15.33
CA THR A 505 -31.40 -5.43 -14.08
C THR A 505 -31.22 -4.35 -13.04
N VAL A 506 -31.87 -4.48 -11.88
CA VAL A 506 -31.77 -3.53 -10.76
C VAL A 506 -31.09 -4.22 -9.58
N VAL A 507 -30.04 -3.58 -9.03
CA VAL A 507 -29.28 -4.03 -7.88
C VAL A 507 -29.42 -3.00 -6.75
N LYS A 508 -29.84 -3.44 -5.57
CA LYS A 508 -30.01 -2.59 -4.37
C LYS A 508 -28.82 -2.69 -3.43
N GLU A 509 -28.68 -1.69 -2.56
CA GLU A 509 -27.70 -1.74 -1.47
C GLU A 509 -27.79 -3.05 -0.68
N GLY A 510 -26.67 -3.60 -0.30
CA GLY A 510 -26.56 -4.87 0.44
C GLY A 510 -26.66 -6.14 -0.41
N GLN A 511 -27.04 -6.07 -1.69
CA GLN A 511 -27.02 -7.23 -2.59
C GLN A 511 -25.60 -7.54 -3.06
N PHE A 512 -25.31 -8.81 -3.28
CA PHE A 512 -24.01 -9.26 -3.78
C PHE A 512 -23.88 -9.03 -5.28
N ILE A 513 -22.71 -8.53 -5.68
CA ILE A 513 -22.24 -8.52 -7.07
C ILE A 513 -20.84 -9.10 -7.13
N SER A 514 -20.42 -9.51 -8.32
CA SER A 514 -19.07 -9.97 -8.59
C SER A 514 -18.42 -9.15 -9.69
N LEU A 515 -17.16 -8.74 -9.47
CA LEU A 515 -16.38 -7.93 -10.40
C LEU A 515 -15.13 -8.69 -10.84
N ASN A 516 -14.92 -8.81 -12.14
CA ASN A 516 -13.64 -9.25 -12.69
C ASN A 516 -12.82 -8.02 -13.10
N GLY A 517 -11.95 -7.57 -12.23
CA GLY A 517 -11.13 -6.39 -12.48
C GLY A 517 -10.04 -6.60 -13.54
N SER A 518 -9.75 -7.86 -13.93
CA SER A 518 -8.81 -8.19 -15.00
C SER A 518 -9.43 -8.09 -16.40
N THR A 519 -10.75 -8.33 -16.51
CA THR A 519 -11.48 -8.28 -17.78
C THR A 519 -12.49 -7.14 -17.88
N GLY A 520 -12.80 -6.49 -16.76
CA GLY A 520 -13.78 -5.41 -16.67
C GLY A 520 -15.24 -5.87 -16.59
N VAL A 521 -15.49 -7.17 -16.41
CA VAL A 521 -16.85 -7.74 -16.38
C VAL A 521 -17.53 -7.48 -15.04
N ILE A 522 -18.81 -7.13 -15.11
CA ILE A 522 -19.71 -6.94 -13.96
C ILE A 522 -20.79 -8.02 -13.99
N TYR A 523 -20.77 -8.87 -12.97
CA TYR A 523 -21.75 -9.94 -12.80
C TYR A 523 -22.78 -9.53 -11.77
N CYS A 524 -24.04 -9.42 -12.17
CA CYS A 524 -25.16 -9.09 -11.30
C CYS A 524 -26.48 -9.67 -11.85
N ASP A 525 -27.53 -9.61 -11.01
CA ASP A 525 -28.84 -10.14 -11.34
C ASP A 525 -29.95 -9.32 -10.64
N ASN A 526 -31.20 -9.51 -11.03
CA ASN A 526 -32.37 -8.89 -10.41
C ASN A 526 -32.70 -9.52 -9.04
N GLY A 527 -32.13 -8.95 -7.99
CA GLY A 527 -32.58 -9.20 -6.61
C GLY A 527 -32.07 -10.45 -5.91
N LYS A 528 -31.41 -11.40 -6.62
CA LYS A 528 -30.90 -12.61 -5.97
C LYS A 528 -29.44 -12.48 -5.48
N GLY A 529 -28.71 -11.52 -6.03
CA GLY A 529 -27.27 -11.36 -5.80
C GLY A 529 -26.44 -12.39 -6.58
N VAL A 530 -25.22 -12.00 -6.95
CA VAL A 530 -24.27 -12.86 -7.68
C VAL A 530 -22.96 -12.91 -6.90
N ASP A 531 -22.68 -14.07 -6.34
CA ASP A 531 -21.45 -14.37 -5.60
C ASP A 531 -20.72 -15.54 -6.33
N ILE A 532 -19.81 -15.19 -7.24
CA ILE A 532 -19.04 -16.19 -7.99
C ILE A 532 -17.88 -16.66 -7.12
N PRO A 533 -17.72 -17.97 -6.86
CA PRO A 533 -16.62 -18.50 -6.09
C PRO A 533 -15.26 -18.10 -6.67
N THR A 534 -14.35 -17.76 -5.80
CA THR A 534 -12.95 -17.51 -6.17
C THR A 534 -12.09 -18.72 -5.93
N THR A 535 -11.00 -18.86 -6.68
CA THR A 535 -10.01 -19.93 -6.58
C THR A 535 -8.60 -19.36 -6.49
N SER A 536 -7.64 -20.24 -6.21
CA SER A 536 -6.22 -19.88 -6.14
C SER A 536 -5.75 -19.20 -7.43
N SER A 537 -4.86 -18.21 -7.28
CA SER A 537 -4.18 -17.61 -8.43
C SER A 537 -3.35 -18.62 -9.21
N PRO A 538 -2.97 -18.35 -10.48
CA PRO A 538 -2.09 -19.23 -11.24
C PRO A 538 -0.75 -19.52 -10.54
N VAL A 539 -0.26 -18.61 -9.70
CA VAL A 539 0.98 -18.83 -8.93
C VAL A 539 0.73 -19.83 -7.82
N VAL A 540 -0.28 -19.61 -6.98
CA VAL A 540 -0.65 -20.52 -5.89
C VAL A 540 -1.02 -21.89 -6.43
N ALA A 541 -1.87 -21.95 -7.46
CA ALA A 541 -2.26 -23.20 -8.10
C ALA A 541 -1.06 -23.99 -8.69
N ALA A 542 -0.06 -23.31 -9.24
CA ALA A 542 1.14 -23.97 -9.76
C ALA A 542 2.09 -24.43 -8.67
N VAL A 543 2.24 -23.64 -7.59
CA VAL A 543 3.24 -23.86 -6.53
C VAL A 543 2.70 -24.82 -5.47
N VAL A 544 1.51 -24.56 -4.93
CA VAL A 544 0.92 -25.29 -3.80
C VAL A 544 0.11 -26.50 -4.31
N ASP A 545 -0.82 -26.26 -5.25
CA ASP A 545 -1.73 -27.31 -5.73
C ASP A 545 -1.09 -28.22 -6.79
N GLY A 546 0.10 -27.87 -7.29
CA GLY A 546 0.82 -28.65 -8.31
C GLY A 546 0.14 -28.68 -9.68
N ALA A 547 -0.79 -27.76 -9.94
CA ALA A 547 -1.66 -27.76 -11.12
C ALA A 547 -0.87 -27.54 -12.43
N ALA A 548 -0.93 -28.55 -13.32
CA ALA A 548 -0.16 -28.55 -14.57
C ALA A 548 -0.52 -27.39 -15.53
N TRP A 549 -1.78 -26.94 -15.54
CA TRP A 549 -2.22 -25.83 -16.36
C TRP A 549 -1.59 -24.52 -15.89
N ALA A 550 -1.51 -24.34 -14.56
CA ALA A 550 -1.01 -23.13 -13.95
C ALA A 550 0.50 -22.94 -14.19
N ARG A 551 1.28 -24.04 -14.23
CA ARG A 551 2.72 -24.01 -14.56
C ARG A 551 3.01 -23.47 -15.97
N LYS A 552 2.07 -23.56 -16.90
CA LYS A 552 2.19 -23.01 -18.26
C LYS A 552 1.72 -21.56 -18.34
N HIS A 553 1.02 -21.07 -17.32
CA HIS A 553 0.40 -19.74 -17.32
C HIS A 553 1.45 -18.62 -17.35
N PRO A 554 1.26 -17.54 -18.15
CA PRO A 554 2.21 -16.42 -18.26
C PRO A 554 2.56 -15.78 -16.92
N ILE A 555 1.58 -15.55 -16.03
CA ILE A 555 1.77 -14.97 -14.71
C ILE A 555 2.74 -15.78 -13.85
N TYR A 556 2.58 -17.12 -13.83
CA TYR A 556 3.50 -18.00 -13.10
C TYR A 556 4.93 -17.92 -13.66
N LYS A 557 5.08 -17.86 -14.99
CA LYS A 557 6.40 -17.75 -15.62
C LYS A 557 7.11 -16.45 -15.27
N LEU A 558 6.36 -15.36 -15.20
CA LEU A 558 6.88 -14.04 -14.76
C LEU A 558 7.30 -14.08 -13.30
N TYR A 559 6.43 -14.59 -12.41
CA TYR A 559 6.73 -14.80 -10.99
C TYR A 559 8.02 -15.59 -10.80
N ARG A 560 8.12 -16.77 -11.44
CA ARG A 560 9.31 -17.64 -11.35
C ARG A 560 10.59 -16.94 -11.83
N LYS A 561 10.48 -16.14 -12.87
CA LYS A 561 11.64 -15.40 -13.42
C LYS A 561 12.16 -14.36 -12.42
N VAL A 562 11.26 -13.58 -11.80
CA VAL A 562 11.63 -12.58 -10.81
C VAL A 562 12.16 -13.22 -9.54
N SER A 563 11.49 -14.29 -9.06
CA SER A 563 11.98 -15.06 -7.89
C SER A 563 13.39 -15.62 -8.12
N ALA A 564 13.67 -16.16 -9.33
CA ALA A 564 15.01 -16.65 -9.66
C ALA A 564 16.08 -15.54 -9.63
N TRP A 565 15.76 -14.34 -10.11
CA TRP A 565 16.67 -13.20 -9.99
C TRP A 565 16.84 -12.77 -8.52
N ALA A 566 15.77 -12.76 -7.72
CA ALA A 566 15.87 -12.44 -6.30
C ALA A 566 16.80 -13.44 -5.58
N ASP A 567 16.65 -14.73 -5.85
CA ASP A 567 17.50 -15.78 -5.29
C ASP A 567 18.98 -15.64 -5.73
N GLU A 568 19.25 -15.17 -6.95
CA GLU A 568 20.61 -14.90 -7.44
C GLU A 568 21.33 -13.80 -6.67
N PHE A 569 20.59 -12.75 -6.23
CA PHE A 569 21.19 -11.56 -5.62
C PHE A 569 21.09 -11.49 -4.09
N ARG A 570 20.21 -12.25 -3.46
CA ARG A 570 20.12 -12.25 -2.01
C ARG A 570 21.29 -13.00 -1.37
N GLU A 571 21.73 -12.52 -0.23
CA GLU A 571 22.78 -13.12 0.59
C GLU A 571 22.20 -13.75 1.87
N MET A 572 21.14 -13.13 2.41
CA MET A 572 20.49 -13.58 3.63
C MET A 572 19.47 -14.70 3.33
N GLY A 573 19.43 -15.74 4.16
CA GLY A 573 18.48 -16.83 4.06
C GLY A 573 17.04 -16.39 4.37
N VAL A 574 16.07 -17.02 3.72
CA VAL A 574 14.64 -16.80 3.98
C VAL A 574 14.01 -18.09 4.50
N ARG A 575 13.60 -18.09 5.76
CA ARG A 575 12.87 -19.19 6.42
C ARG A 575 11.41 -18.83 6.63
N THR A 576 10.63 -19.80 7.06
CA THR A 576 9.20 -19.63 7.36
C THR A 576 8.87 -19.90 8.82
N ASN A 577 7.77 -19.30 9.30
CA ASN A 577 7.09 -19.70 10.53
C ASN A 577 6.01 -20.70 10.17
N ALA A 578 6.16 -21.97 10.53
CA ALA A 578 5.22 -23.02 10.17
C ALA A 578 5.05 -24.04 11.31
N ASP A 579 3.81 -24.33 11.66
CA ASP A 579 3.45 -25.15 12.82
C ASP A 579 2.84 -26.50 12.43
N THR A 580 2.48 -26.67 11.16
CA THR A 580 1.92 -27.92 10.63
C THR A 580 2.72 -28.45 9.42
N PRO A 581 2.65 -29.75 9.12
CA PRO A 581 3.26 -30.30 7.89
C PRO A 581 2.76 -29.64 6.60
N ALA A 582 1.48 -29.25 6.54
CA ALA A 582 0.89 -28.61 5.36
C ALA A 582 1.47 -27.21 5.14
N ASP A 583 1.59 -26.41 6.20
CA ASP A 583 2.23 -25.08 6.12
C ASP A 583 3.70 -25.21 5.68
N ALA A 584 4.41 -26.19 6.22
CA ALA A 584 5.79 -26.48 5.87
C ALA A 584 5.95 -26.87 4.39
N GLU A 585 5.06 -27.71 3.85
CA GLU A 585 5.04 -28.09 2.44
C GLU A 585 4.76 -26.89 1.54
N ALA A 586 3.76 -26.08 1.88
CA ALA A 586 3.40 -24.89 1.12
C ALA A 586 4.56 -23.87 1.12
N ALA A 587 5.13 -23.56 2.29
CA ALA A 587 6.25 -22.63 2.40
C ALA A 587 7.48 -23.09 1.61
N ARG A 588 7.82 -24.38 1.69
CA ARG A 588 8.92 -24.96 0.89
C ARG A 588 8.66 -24.85 -0.61
N ALA A 589 7.44 -25.06 -1.04
CA ALA A 589 7.06 -24.91 -2.43
C ALA A 589 7.25 -23.49 -2.93
N PHE A 590 7.02 -22.49 -2.08
CA PHE A 590 7.33 -21.07 -2.35
C PHE A 590 8.83 -20.73 -2.26
N GLY A 591 9.67 -21.64 -1.76
CA GLY A 591 11.12 -21.46 -1.74
C GLY A 591 11.71 -21.18 -0.35
N ALA A 592 10.97 -21.42 0.73
CA ALA A 592 11.53 -21.31 2.08
C ALA A 592 12.69 -22.27 2.29
N GLU A 593 13.76 -21.77 2.90
CA GLU A 593 15.04 -22.50 3.12
C GLU A 593 15.10 -23.18 4.50
N GLY A 594 13.99 -23.32 5.14
CA GLY A 594 13.82 -23.96 6.44
C GLY A 594 12.69 -23.36 7.25
N ILE A 595 12.52 -23.84 8.47
CA ILE A 595 11.61 -23.24 9.45
C ILE A 595 12.45 -22.49 10.46
N GLY A 596 12.14 -21.18 10.67
CA GLY A 596 12.78 -20.34 11.68
C GLY A 596 12.00 -20.29 12.99
N LEU A 597 10.71 -20.66 12.95
CA LEU A 597 9.87 -20.82 14.14
C LEU A 597 8.78 -21.86 13.88
N CYS A 598 8.80 -22.93 14.67
CA CYS A 598 7.67 -23.83 14.85
C CYS A 598 7.19 -23.70 16.31
N ARG A 599 5.94 -23.25 16.48
CA ARG A 599 5.31 -23.04 17.80
C ARG A 599 4.64 -24.32 18.26
N THR A 600 5.14 -24.91 19.33
CA THR A 600 4.64 -26.21 19.83
C THR A 600 3.29 -26.11 20.54
N GLU A 601 2.91 -24.93 21.02
CA GLU A 601 1.62 -24.68 21.64
C GLU A 601 0.43 -24.92 20.72
N HIS A 602 0.55 -24.58 19.46
CA HIS A 602 -0.53 -24.79 18.47
C HIS A 602 -0.85 -26.28 18.27
N MET A 603 0.11 -27.14 18.53
CA MET A 603 -0.09 -28.59 18.46
C MET A 603 -0.97 -29.13 19.61
N PHE A 604 -1.19 -28.35 20.67
CA PHE A 604 -1.91 -28.79 21.87
C PHE A 604 -3.41 -28.47 21.85
N PHE A 605 -3.86 -27.53 21.02
CA PHE A 605 -5.25 -27.08 21.01
C PHE A 605 -6.25 -28.03 20.32
N ALA A 606 -5.79 -29.06 19.60
CA ALA A 606 -6.68 -30.03 18.99
C ALA A 606 -7.54 -30.77 20.04
N PRO A 607 -8.83 -31.03 19.78
CA PRO A 607 -9.77 -31.61 20.75
C PRO A 607 -9.30 -32.88 21.43
N GLU A 608 -8.62 -33.75 20.70
CA GLU A 608 -8.06 -35.00 21.19
C GLU A 608 -6.81 -34.82 22.06
N ARG A 609 -6.19 -33.66 22.07
CA ARG A 609 -4.91 -33.37 22.76
C ARG A 609 -5.10 -32.49 23.98
N ILE A 610 -5.98 -31.49 23.89
CA ILE A 610 -6.19 -30.49 24.92
C ILE A 610 -6.57 -31.11 26.26
N LEU A 611 -7.27 -32.25 26.25
CA LEU A 611 -7.66 -32.96 27.44
C LEU A 611 -6.42 -33.48 28.23
N ALA A 612 -5.41 -34.01 27.53
CA ALA A 612 -4.18 -34.49 28.14
C ALA A 612 -3.33 -33.33 28.71
N VAL A 613 -3.37 -32.16 28.04
CA VAL A 613 -2.74 -30.92 28.56
C VAL A 613 -3.42 -30.49 29.85
N ARG A 614 -4.76 -30.49 29.87
CA ARG A 614 -5.57 -30.16 31.06
C ARG A 614 -5.36 -31.15 32.20
N GLU A 615 -5.22 -32.46 31.90
CA GLU A 615 -4.82 -33.47 32.89
C GLU A 615 -3.44 -33.16 33.52
N PHE A 616 -2.48 -32.76 32.68
CA PHE A 616 -1.16 -32.34 33.17
C PHE A 616 -1.24 -31.11 34.09
N ILE A 617 -1.99 -30.10 33.69
CA ILE A 617 -2.17 -28.85 34.44
C ILE A 617 -2.85 -29.09 35.80
N LEU A 618 -3.80 -30.02 35.84
CA LEU A 618 -4.62 -30.34 37.02
C LEU A 618 -4.00 -31.43 37.91
N ALA A 619 -2.84 -31.99 37.52
CA ALA A 619 -2.15 -33.04 38.27
C ALA A 619 -1.50 -32.48 39.57
N ASP A 620 -1.62 -33.20 40.67
CA ASP A 620 -1.11 -32.80 41.98
C ASP A 620 0.39 -33.09 42.15
N ASP A 621 0.90 -34.14 41.49
CA ASP A 621 2.25 -34.64 41.66
C ASP A 621 2.97 -34.93 40.34
N GLU A 622 4.28 -35.03 40.35
CA GLU A 622 5.14 -35.29 39.18
C GLU A 622 4.79 -36.59 38.46
N LYS A 623 4.41 -37.66 39.21
CA LYS A 623 4.06 -38.96 38.62
C LYS A 623 2.79 -38.86 37.78
N SER A 624 1.79 -38.12 38.27
CA SER A 624 0.52 -37.85 37.56
C SER A 624 0.77 -36.96 36.34
N ARG A 625 1.62 -35.93 36.49
CA ARG A 625 2.04 -35.08 35.36
C ARG A 625 2.73 -35.87 34.25
N LYS A 626 3.71 -36.71 34.60
CA LYS A 626 4.43 -37.60 33.69
C LYS A 626 3.48 -38.55 32.95
N LYS A 627 2.44 -39.07 33.64
CA LYS A 627 1.42 -39.91 33.01
C LYS A 627 0.58 -39.17 32.02
N ALA A 628 0.18 -37.94 32.32
CA ALA A 628 -0.60 -37.08 31.39
C ALA A 628 0.22 -36.69 30.17
N ILE A 629 1.42 -36.18 30.32
CA ILE A 629 2.33 -35.76 29.25
C ILE A 629 2.66 -36.93 28.32
N LYS A 630 2.79 -38.15 28.83
CA LYS A 630 3.07 -39.34 28.02
C LYS A 630 2.00 -39.57 26.95
N LYS A 631 0.77 -39.11 27.17
CA LYS A 631 -0.31 -39.17 26.16
C LYS A 631 -0.08 -38.21 24.98
N LEU A 632 0.65 -37.10 25.19
CA LEU A 632 0.93 -36.08 24.17
C LEU A 632 2.09 -36.49 23.24
N LEU A 633 3.06 -37.23 23.76
CA LEU A 633 4.27 -37.64 23.04
C LEU A 633 3.98 -38.26 21.65
N PRO A 634 3.05 -39.19 21.44
CA PRO A 634 2.79 -39.76 20.15
C PRO A 634 2.26 -38.72 19.11
N TYR A 635 1.47 -37.78 19.57
CA TYR A 635 0.91 -36.72 18.72
C TYR A 635 1.98 -35.77 18.24
N GLN A 636 2.72 -35.14 19.15
CA GLN A 636 3.80 -34.21 18.78
C GLN A 636 4.85 -34.89 17.91
N ARG A 637 5.26 -36.12 18.25
CA ARG A 637 6.21 -36.86 17.43
C ARG A 637 5.71 -37.06 16.01
N LYS A 638 4.41 -37.36 15.81
CA LYS A 638 3.80 -37.52 14.48
C LYS A 638 3.82 -36.19 13.70
N ASP A 639 3.54 -35.09 14.37
CA ASP A 639 3.57 -33.77 13.74
C ASP A 639 5.00 -33.41 13.30
N PHE A 640 6.00 -33.60 14.17
CA PHE A 640 7.40 -33.38 13.82
C PHE A 640 7.90 -34.33 12.73
N GLU A 641 7.47 -35.60 12.69
CA GLU A 641 7.76 -36.51 11.56
C GLU A 641 7.24 -35.94 10.23
N GLY A 642 6.06 -35.34 10.23
CA GLY A 642 5.49 -34.68 9.05
C GLY A 642 6.30 -33.45 8.63
N ILE A 643 6.61 -32.57 9.57
CA ILE A 643 7.39 -31.34 9.35
C ILE A 643 8.81 -31.68 8.83
N PHE A 644 9.52 -32.63 9.44
CA PHE A 644 10.85 -33.05 8.98
C PHE A 644 10.84 -33.66 7.58
N LYS A 645 9.78 -34.38 7.22
CA LYS A 645 9.62 -34.89 5.85
C LYS A 645 9.42 -33.76 4.85
N ALA A 646 8.53 -32.81 5.18
CA ALA A 646 8.28 -31.63 4.37
C ALA A 646 9.57 -30.81 4.16
N MET A 647 10.37 -30.66 5.19
CA MET A 647 11.61 -29.86 5.20
C MET A 647 12.88 -30.71 4.96
N HIS A 648 12.80 -31.81 4.20
CA HIS A 648 13.96 -32.65 3.88
C HIS A 648 15.20 -31.83 3.48
N GLY A 649 16.29 -32.00 4.25
CA GLY A 649 17.58 -31.34 4.00
C GLY A 649 17.67 -29.88 4.46
N LEU A 650 16.60 -29.33 5.03
CA LEU A 650 16.51 -27.95 5.51
C LEU A 650 16.41 -27.91 7.02
N PRO A 651 16.91 -26.85 7.69
CA PRO A 651 16.83 -26.66 9.13
C PRO A 651 15.40 -26.43 9.60
N VAL A 652 15.09 -26.95 10.78
CA VAL A 652 13.78 -26.79 11.43
C VAL A 652 14.00 -26.36 12.88
N THR A 653 13.74 -25.07 13.15
CA THR A 653 13.82 -24.50 14.49
C THR A 653 12.49 -24.69 15.23
N ILE A 654 12.51 -25.46 16.31
CA ILE A 654 11.34 -25.82 17.10
C ILE A 654 11.45 -25.16 18.46
N ARG A 655 10.52 -24.25 18.77
CA ARG A 655 10.43 -23.59 20.07
C ARG A 655 9.74 -24.51 21.06
N LEU A 656 10.36 -24.73 22.23
CA LEU A 656 9.70 -25.39 23.34
C LEU A 656 8.50 -24.57 23.82
N LEU A 657 7.60 -25.19 24.61
CA LEU A 657 6.36 -24.56 25.06
C LEU A 657 6.61 -23.19 25.68
N ASP A 658 5.93 -22.17 25.16
CA ASP A 658 6.11 -20.79 25.58
C ASP A 658 4.95 -20.24 26.43
N PRO A 659 3.67 -20.35 26.01
CA PRO A 659 2.58 -19.68 26.72
C PRO A 659 2.33 -20.24 28.12
N PRO A 660 1.76 -19.41 29.03
CA PRO A 660 1.44 -19.83 30.38
C PRO A 660 0.28 -20.85 30.39
N LEU A 661 0.26 -21.68 31.43
CA LEU A 661 -0.68 -22.83 31.53
C LEU A 661 -2.16 -22.42 31.58
N HIS A 662 -2.49 -21.19 32.00
CA HIS A 662 -3.86 -20.76 32.10
C HIS A 662 -4.54 -20.65 30.71
N GLU A 663 -3.77 -20.45 29.61
CA GLU A 663 -4.32 -20.41 28.25
C GLU A 663 -4.95 -21.75 27.79
N PHE A 664 -4.56 -22.86 28.40
CA PHE A 664 -5.05 -24.19 28.05
C PHE A 664 -6.26 -24.64 28.85
N VAL A 665 -6.64 -23.92 29.90
CA VAL A 665 -7.78 -24.28 30.78
C VAL A 665 -9.01 -23.44 30.51
N PRO A 666 -10.23 -23.98 30.72
CA PRO A 666 -11.43 -23.23 30.47
C PRO A 666 -11.64 -22.14 31.55
N HIS A 667 -12.03 -20.94 31.11
CA HIS A 667 -12.31 -19.80 31.99
C HIS A 667 -13.77 -19.77 32.48
N GLU A 668 -14.71 -20.29 31.69
CA GLU A 668 -16.13 -20.30 32.02
C GLU A 668 -16.50 -21.39 33.02
N ALA A 669 -17.26 -21.04 34.08
CA ALA A 669 -17.66 -21.99 35.14
C ALA A 669 -18.46 -23.19 34.60
N LYS A 670 -19.14 -23.06 33.49
CA LYS A 670 -19.86 -24.19 32.85
C LYS A 670 -18.85 -25.18 32.26
N GLU A 671 -17.87 -24.71 31.54
CA GLU A 671 -16.85 -25.54 30.91
C GLU A 671 -15.93 -26.19 31.92
N GLN A 672 -15.63 -25.50 33.06
CA GLN A 672 -14.91 -26.05 34.19
C GLN A 672 -15.62 -27.25 34.81
N ARG A 673 -16.97 -27.17 34.97
CA ARG A 673 -17.80 -28.28 35.45
C ARG A 673 -17.81 -29.45 34.45
N GLU A 674 -17.87 -29.18 33.16
CA GLU A 674 -17.80 -30.20 32.12
C GLU A 674 -16.43 -30.90 32.16
N LEU A 675 -15.34 -30.16 32.26
CA LEU A 675 -13.99 -30.67 32.37
C LEU A 675 -13.84 -31.56 33.64
N ALA A 676 -14.35 -31.10 34.78
CA ALA A 676 -14.34 -31.84 36.05
C ALA A 676 -15.06 -33.19 35.93
N LYS A 677 -16.21 -33.21 35.23
CA LYS A 677 -16.97 -34.43 34.95
C LYS A 677 -16.18 -35.41 34.09
N VAL A 678 -15.53 -34.90 33.00
CA VAL A 678 -14.73 -35.74 32.09
C VAL A 678 -13.52 -36.35 32.79
N LEU A 679 -12.86 -35.57 33.67
CA LEU A 679 -11.67 -35.99 34.38
C LEU A 679 -11.98 -36.78 35.68
N GLY A 680 -13.24 -36.84 36.10
CA GLY A 680 -13.64 -37.54 37.31
C GLY A 680 -13.15 -36.87 38.63
N ILE A 681 -12.99 -35.53 38.60
CA ILE A 681 -12.54 -34.73 39.75
C ILE A 681 -13.63 -33.72 40.16
N SER A 682 -13.49 -33.12 41.34
CA SER A 682 -14.46 -32.15 41.83
C SER A 682 -14.40 -30.85 41.00
N PRO A 683 -15.55 -30.21 40.70
CA PRO A 683 -15.56 -28.90 40.06
C PRO A 683 -14.79 -27.82 40.85
N GLY A 684 -14.81 -27.91 42.20
CA GLY A 684 -14.05 -26.99 43.05
C GLY A 684 -12.53 -27.10 42.81
N LYS A 685 -12.01 -28.31 42.68
CA LYS A 685 -10.59 -28.51 42.34
C LYS A 685 -10.19 -27.85 41.00
N VAL A 686 -11.04 -27.97 40.00
CA VAL A 686 -10.79 -27.31 38.69
C VAL A 686 -10.78 -25.81 38.88
N ALA A 687 -11.81 -25.24 39.52
CA ALA A 687 -11.92 -23.81 39.77
C ALA A 687 -10.75 -23.26 40.58
N ASP A 688 -10.38 -23.92 41.66
CA ASP A 688 -9.25 -23.53 42.52
C ASP A 688 -7.92 -23.51 41.75
N ARG A 689 -7.69 -24.52 40.90
CA ARG A 689 -6.46 -24.58 40.07
C ARG A 689 -6.46 -23.53 38.99
N VAL A 690 -7.58 -23.29 38.31
CA VAL A 690 -7.71 -22.21 37.29
C VAL A 690 -7.46 -20.85 37.94
N ASN A 691 -8.06 -20.60 39.14
CA ASN A 691 -7.82 -19.36 39.87
C ASN A 691 -6.35 -19.23 40.32
N ALA A 692 -5.70 -20.31 40.73
CA ALA A 692 -4.29 -20.29 41.11
C ALA A 692 -3.35 -20.05 39.94
N LEU A 693 -3.75 -20.35 38.70
CA LEU A 693 -2.99 -20.12 37.50
C LEU A 693 -3.24 -18.73 36.90
N HIS A 694 -4.25 -18.01 37.39
CA HIS A 694 -4.57 -16.68 36.90
C HIS A 694 -3.45 -15.71 37.31
N GLU A 695 -2.81 -15.14 36.30
CA GLU A 695 -1.74 -14.16 36.47
C GLU A 695 -2.26 -12.77 36.12
N MET A 696 -1.84 -11.76 36.88
CA MET A 696 -2.20 -10.37 36.60
C MET A 696 -1.49 -9.84 35.35
N ASN A 697 -0.30 -10.36 35.04
CA ASN A 697 0.44 -10.04 33.82
C ASN A 697 1.06 -11.33 33.25
N PRO A 698 0.33 -12.06 32.39
CA PRO A 698 0.78 -13.33 31.84
C PRO A 698 2.08 -13.24 31.04
N MET A 699 2.33 -12.09 30.42
CA MET A 699 3.53 -11.86 29.60
C MET A 699 4.82 -11.93 30.42
N LEU A 700 4.75 -11.51 31.69
CA LEU A 700 5.89 -11.51 32.64
C LEU A 700 5.82 -12.67 33.63
N GLY A 701 4.87 -13.58 33.48
CA GLY A 701 4.55 -14.62 34.43
C GLY A 701 5.28 -15.95 34.25
N HIS A 702 4.59 -17.03 34.65
CA HIS A 702 5.12 -18.39 34.63
C HIS A 702 4.91 -19.05 33.25
N ARG A 703 5.78 -18.71 32.32
CA ARG A 703 5.79 -19.20 30.94
C ARG A 703 7.21 -19.51 30.44
N GLY A 704 7.34 -20.10 29.28
CA GLY A 704 8.60 -20.32 28.56
C GLY A 704 9.62 -21.16 29.36
N CYS A 705 10.86 -20.70 29.43
CA CYS A 705 11.92 -21.40 30.21
C CYS A 705 11.56 -21.55 31.68
N ARG A 706 10.86 -20.58 32.30
CA ARG A 706 10.45 -20.63 33.70
C ARG A 706 9.51 -21.81 33.96
N LEU A 707 8.58 -22.07 33.03
CA LEU A 707 7.69 -23.21 33.07
C LEU A 707 8.45 -24.53 32.92
N SER A 708 9.40 -24.56 31.95
CA SER A 708 10.22 -25.75 31.68
C SER A 708 11.17 -26.06 32.83
N ILE A 709 11.64 -25.07 33.60
CA ILE A 709 12.45 -25.25 34.81
C ILE A 709 11.58 -25.79 35.94
N SER A 710 10.38 -25.27 36.14
CA SER A 710 9.46 -25.75 37.22
C SER A 710 8.90 -27.14 36.93
N TYR A 711 8.75 -27.50 35.66
CA TYR A 711 8.21 -28.79 35.22
C TYR A 711 9.15 -29.43 34.16
N PRO A 712 10.35 -29.90 34.56
CA PRO A 712 11.37 -30.38 33.61
C PRO A 712 10.91 -31.60 32.80
N GLU A 713 9.94 -32.34 33.30
CA GLU A 713 9.30 -33.45 32.58
C GLU A 713 8.64 -32.99 31.25
N LEU A 714 8.25 -31.72 31.13
CA LEU A 714 7.70 -31.13 29.89
C LEU A 714 8.82 -30.94 28.84
N CYS A 715 9.95 -30.38 29.25
CA CYS A 715 11.15 -30.24 28.44
C CYS A 715 11.64 -31.60 27.94
N VAL A 716 11.75 -32.60 28.81
CA VAL A 716 12.11 -33.96 28.45
C VAL A 716 11.14 -34.57 27.43
N MET A 717 9.84 -34.39 27.60
CA MET A 717 8.83 -34.95 26.72
C MET A 717 8.93 -34.32 25.32
N GLN A 718 9.05 -32.99 25.24
CA GLN A 718 9.15 -32.29 23.95
C GLN A 718 10.46 -32.61 23.22
N THR A 719 11.58 -32.63 23.90
CA THR A 719 12.88 -33.05 23.36
C THR A 719 12.80 -34.48 22.83
N ARG A 720 12.18 -35.40 23.60
CA ARG A 720 11.95 -36.79 23.19
C ARG A 720 11.10 -36.84 21.91
N ALA A 721 10.01 -36.06 21.81
CA ALA A 721 9.15 -36.03 20.63
C ALA A 721 9.91 -35.58 19.38
N ILE A 722 10.73 -34.53 19.52
CA ILE A 722 11.54 -33.96 18.44
C ILE A 722 12.58 -34.96 17.93
N ILE A 723 13.39 -35.48 18.85
CA ILE A 723 14.53 -36.36 18.52
C ILE A 723 14.05 -37.75 18.04
N GLU A 724 13.01 -38.33 18.65
CA GLU A 724 12.45 -39.59 18.17
C GLU A 724 11.85 -39.43 16.76
N ALA A 725 11.20 -38.30 16.46
CA ALA A 725 10.71 -38.01 15.12
C ALA A 725 11.87 -37.89 14.12
N ALA A 726 12.90 -37.11 14.46
CA ALA A 726 14.10 -36.96 13.66
C ALA A 726 14.79 -38.32 13.37
N CYS A 727 14.99 -39.17 14.39
CA CYS A 727 15.54 -40.53 14.21
C CYS A 727 14.69 -41.39 13.27
N ARG A 728 13.37 -41.38 13.44
CA ARG A 728 12.45 -42.16 12.58
C ARG A 728 12.46 -41.70 11.13
N VAL A 729 12.58 -40.40 10.91
CA VAL A 729 12.64 -39.82 9.56
C VAL A 729 14.00 -40.10 8.92
N SER A 730 15.09 -39.97 9.70
CA SER A 730 16.43 -40.25 9.22
C SER A 730 16.63 -41.72 8.82
N LYS A 731 16.01 -42.69 9.54
CA LYS A 731 15.98 -44.12 9.17
C LYS A 731 15.37 -44.36 7.80
N LYS A 732 14.57 -43.43 7.28
CA LYS A 732 13.99 -43.45 5.93
C LYS A 732 14.90 -42.78 4.89
N LYS A 733 16.15 -42.53 5.22
CA LYS A 733 17.17 -41.84 4.40
C LYS A 733 16.79 -40.39 4.03
N ILE A 734 16.00 -39.75 4.89
CA ILE A 734 15.65 -38.32 4.78
C ILE A 734 16.57 -37.55 5.68
N LYS A 735 17.35 -36.62 5.15
CA LYS A 735 18.22 -35.75 5.95
C LYS A 735 17.37 -34.79 6.77
N VAL A 736 17.61 -34.74 8.07
CA VAL A 736 16.93 -33.87 9.04
C VAL A 736 17.96 -32.98 9.74
N LEU A 737 17.57 -31.73 10.03
CA LEU A 737 18.42 -30.74 10.72
C LEU A 737 17.59 -30.06 11.81
N PRO A 738 17.40 -30.74 12.96
CA PRO A 738 16.63 -30.18 14.08
C PRO A 738 17.40 -29.05 14.78
N GLU A 739 16.69 -27.99 15.13
CA GLU A 739 17.17 -26.89 15.96
C GLU A 739 16.18 -26.71 17.13
N ILE A 740 16.61 -26.97 18.35
CA ILE A 740 15.76 -26.87 19.54
C ILE A 740 15.97 -25.51 20.18
N MET A 741 14.90 -24.74 20.34
CA MET A 741 14.93 -23.35 20.80
C MET A 741 14.27 -23.20 22.16
N VAL A 742 15.03 -22.70 23.15
CA VAL A 742 14.53 -22.35 24.47
C VAL A 742 13.97 -20.93 24.45
N PRO A 743 12.68 -20.71 24.77
CA PRO A 743 12.09 -19.38 24.81
C PRO A 743 12.34 -18.64 26.12
N LEU A 744 12.24 -17.32 26.11
CA LEU A 744 12.05 -16.43 27.26
C LEU A 744 13.18 -16.43 28.30
N ILE A 745 14.42 -16.73 27.88
CA ILE A 745 15.55 -16.69 28.82
C ILE A 745 15.91 -15.25 29.23
N GLY A 746 16.18 -15.03 30.49
CA GLY A 746 16.71 -13.79 31.05
C GLY A 746 18.15 -13.91 31.52
N THR A 747 18.64 -15.13 31.79
CA THR A 747 19.98 -15.42 32.26
C THR A 747 20.60 -16.61 31.52
N SER A 748 21.94 -16.67 31.46
CA SER A 748 22.65 -17.87 30.93
C SER A 748 22.33 -19.13 31.76
N ALA A 749 22.23 -19.01 33.07
CA ALA A 749 21.94 -20.16 33.94
C ALA A 749 20.57 -20.82 33.66
N GLU A 750 19.57 -20.05 33.21
CA GLU A 750 18.29 -20.65 32.77
C GLU A 750 18.49 -21.47 31.50
N PHE A 751 19.33 -20.99 30.59
CA PHE A 751 19.62 -21.69 29.34
C PHE A 751 20.47 -22.95 29.64
N ASP A 752 21.56 -22.80 30.40
CA ASP A 752 22.50 -23.88 30.74
C ASP A 752 21.76 -25.06 31.39
N TYR A 753 20.87 -24.77 32.36
CA TYR A 753 20.07 -25.80 33.04
C TYR A 753 19.14 -26.58 32.07
N LEU A 754 18.49 -25.90 31.14
CA LEU A 754 17.61 -26.58 30.18
C LEU A 754 18.38 -27.23 29.04
N GLU A 755 19.50 -26.65 28.62
CA GLU A 755 20.39 -27.22 27.61
C GLU A 755 20.94 -28.58 28.08
N GLU A 756 21.39 -28.71 29.34
CA GLU A 756 21.83 -29.97 29.91
C GLU A 756 20.74 -31.06 29.86
N ILE A 757 19.51 -30.72 30.21
CA ILE A 757 18.36 -31.65 30.11
C ILE A 757 18.08 -32.06 28.68
N ILE A 758 18.12 -31.07 27.72
CA ILE A 758 17.90 -31.31 26.32
C ILE A 758 18.95 -32.25 25.76
N ARG A 759 20.25 -31.97 26.01
CA ARG A 759 21.39 -32.79 25.57
C ARG A 759 21.28 -34.20 26.10
N ALA A 760 21.17 -34.35 27.42
CA ALA A 760 21.08 -35.67 28.03
C ALA A 760 19.92 -36.52 27.48
N THR A 761 18.75 -35.87 27.23
CA THR A 761 17.61 -36.57 26.66
C THR A 761 17.84 -36.92 25.18
N ALA A 762 18.37 -35.97 24.39
CA ALA A 762 18.58 -36.17 22.95
C ALA A 762 19.64 -37.24 22.67
N ASP A 763 20.77 -37.18 23.36
CA ASP A 763 21.90 -38.07 23.14
C ASP A 763 21.56 -39.51 23.58
N GLU A 764 20.83 -39.70 24.71
CA GLU A 764 20.29 -41.01 25.11
C GLU A 764 19.44 -41.63 23.99
N ILE A 765 18.59 -40.81 23.34
CA ILE A 765 17.69 -41.32 22.31
C ILE A 765 18.45 -41.64 21.03
N ILE A 766 19.36 -40.77 20.60
CA ILE A 766 20.20 -40.95 19.41
C ILE A 766 21.03 -42.22 19.51
N GLU A 767 21.72 -42.41 20.65
CA GLU A 767 22.51 -43.61 20.95
C GLU A 767 21.63 -44.87 20.93
N LYS A 768 20.53 -44.85 21.66
CA LYS A 768 19.57 -45.96 21.72
C LYS A 768 18.94 -46.34 20.39
N GLN A 769 18.75 -45.33 19.48
CA GLN A 769 18.18 -45.55 18.17
C GLN A 769 19.24 -45.97 17.13
N GLY A 770 20.54 -45.80 17.45
CA GLY A 770 21.66 -46.10 16.56
C GLY A 770 21.61 -45.31 15.23
N VAL A 771 21.35 -44.01 15.31
CA VAL A 771 21.22 -43.10 14.17
C VAL A 771 22.20 -41.97 14.35
N ASP A 772 22.91 -41.61 13.28
CA ASP A 772 23.75 -40.42 13.24
C ASP A 772 22.93 -39.18 12.83
N ILE A 773 22.64 -38.35 13.81
CA ILE A 773 21.90 -37.08 13.62
C ILE A 773 22.61 -35.98 14.40
N SER A 774 22.98 -34.92 13.71
CA SER A 774 23.38 -33.65 14.32
C SER A 774 22.17 -32.75 14.58
N TYR A 775 22.13 -32.11 15.71
CA TYR A 775 21.10 -31.12 16.08
C TYR A 775 21.76 -29.91 16.76
N LEU A 776 21.05 -28.76 16.76
CA LEU A 776 21.51 -27.57 17.48
C LEU A 776 20.57 -27.26 18.65
N VAL A 777 21.15 -26.70 19.70
CA VAL A 777 20.41 -26.13 20.84
C VAL A 777 20.73 -24.64 20.91
N GLY A 778 19.69 -23.82 20.92
CA GLY A 778 19.86 -22.38 21.00
C GLY A 778 18.67 -21.74 21.68
N THR A 779 18.56 -20.43 21.55
CA THR A 779 17.57 -19.70 22.34
C THR A 779 16.89 -18.58 21.53
N MET A 780 15.69 -18.21 21.99
CA MET A 780 15.03 -16.99 21.57
C MET A 780 15.56 -15.82 22.42
N ILE A 781 16.06 -14.79 21.77
CA ILE A 781 16.45 -13.52 22.39
C ILE A 781 15.27 -12.57 22.27
N GLU A 782 14.54 -12.40 23.37
CA GLU A 782 13.28 -11.64 23.40
C GLU A 782 13.07 -10.85 24.70
N ILE A 783 14.01 -10.98 25.66
CA ILE A 783 14.04 -10.17 26.87
C ILE A 783 15.20 -9.18 26.78
N PRO A 784 15.01 -7.88 27.08
CA PRO A 784 16.10 -6.88 27.02
C PRO A 784 17.35 -7.30 27.80
N ARG A 785 17.16 -7.97 28.95
CA ARG A 785 18.29 -8.48 29.76
C ARG A 785 19.11 -9.53 29.02
N SER A 786 18.49 -10.44 28.26
CA SER A 786 19.23 -11.45 27.48
C SER A 786 20.11 -10.81 26.40
N CYS A 787 19.67 -9.71 25.81
CA CYS A 787 20.51 -8.93 24.88
C CYS A 787 21.79 -8.43 25.55
N LEU A 788 21.66 -7.92 26.77
CA LEU A 788 22.78 -7.36 27.54
C LEU A 788 23.77 -8.40 28.08
N VAL A 789 23.42 -9.68 28.14
CA VAL A 789 24.29 -10.78 28.59
C VAL A 789 24.50 -11.83 27.51
N ALA A 790 24.31 -11.47 26.25
CA ALA A 790 24.37 -12.38 25.12
C ALA A 790 25.73 -13.08 24.94
N ASP A 791 26.82 -12.45 25.37
CA ASP A 791 28.17 -13.06 25.47
C ASP A 791 28.21 -14.30 26.40
N LYS A 792 27.48 -14.25 27.51
CA LYS A 792 27.39 -15.38 28.46
C LYS A 792 26.52 -16.50 27.88
N VAL A 793 25.40 -16.14 27.27
CA VAL A 793 24.45 -17.08 26.64
C VAL A 793 25.11 -17.81 25.46
N ALA A 794 25.87 -17.10 24.63
CA ALA A 794 26.53 -17.66 23.44
C ALA A 794 27.66 -18.65 23.74
N ARG A 795 28.05 -18.84 25.00
CA ARG A 795 29.03 -19.89 25.39
C ARG A 795 28.49 -21.26 25.06
N GLU A 796 27.24 -21.51 25.42
CA GLU A 796 26.56 -22.79 25.22
C GLU A 796 25.56 -22.74 24.03
N ALA A 797 24.83 -21.63 23.81
CA ALA A 797 23.88 -21.51 22.72
C ALA A 797 24.58 -21.51 21.34
N GLU A 798 24.10 -22.38 20.46
CA GLU A 798 24.64 -22.55 19.10
C GLU A 798 23.94 -21.64 18.07
N PHE A 799 22.81 -21.08 18.42
CA PHE A 799 22.12 -20.07 17.62
C PHE A 799 21.26 -19.13 18.46
N PHE A 800 21.03 -17.93 17.93
CA PHE A 800 20.07 -16.97 18.44
C PHE A 800 18.96 -16.73 17.42
N SER A 801 17.72 -16.64 17.92
CA SER A 801 16.57 -16.20 17.14
C SER A 801 15.88 -15.05 17.88
N PHE A 802 15.79 -13.87 17.23
CA PHE A 802 15.14 -12.71 17.88
C PHE A 802 13.62 -12.84 17.83
N GLY A 803 12.99 -12.91 19.02
CA GLY A 803 11.54 -12.83 19.22
C GLY A 803 11.14 -11.37 19.40
N THR A 804 11.11 -10.62 18.28
CA THR A 804 10.96 -9.16 18.34
C THR A 804 9.60 -8.69 18.81
N ASN A 805 8.57 -9.53 18.82
CA ASN A 805 7.26 -9.19 19.40
C ASN A 805 7.43 -8.92 20.92
N ASP A 806 7.96 -9.91 21.68
CA ASP A 806 8.17 -9.77 23.10
C ASP A 806 9.29 -8.77 23.43
N LEU A 807 10.35 -8.73 22.63
CA LEU A 807 11.43 -7.75 22.81
C LEU A 807 10.92 -6.32 22.70
N THR A 808 10.03 -6.04 21.73
CA THR A 808 9.39 -4.74 21.56
C THR A 808 8.48 -4.40 22.75
N GLN A 809 7.62 -5.35 23.17
CA GLN A 809 6.74 -5.16 24.33
C GLN A 809 7.52 -4.78 25.58
N MET A 810 8.60 -5.53 25.88
CA MET A 810 9.37 -5.32 27.10
C MET A 810 10.26 -4.08 27.03
N THR A 811 10.71 -3.69 25.85
CA THR A 811 11.54 -2.48 25.67
C THR A 811 10.71 -1.21 25.82
N PHE A 812 9.53 -1.16 25.21
CA PHE A 812 8.58 -0.05 25.35
C PHE A 812 7.79 -0.08 26.67
N GLY A 813 7.66 -1.26 27.31
CA GLY A 813 6.72 -1.45 28.41
C GLY A 813 5.26 -1.42 27.96
N TYR A 814 4.98 -1.78 26.70
CA TYR A 814 3.63 -1.83 26.13
C TYR A 814 3.14 -3.28 26.09
N SER A 815 1.89 -3.51 26.47
CA SER A 815 1.21 -4.77 26.16
C SER A 815 0.70 -4.69 24.72
N ARG A 816 1.07 -5.63 23.88
CA ARG A 816 0.60 -5.70 22.49
C ARG A 816 -0.91 -5.79 22.38
N ASP A 817 -1.52 -6.56 23.28
CA ASP A 817 -2.98 -6.78 23.30
C ASP A 817 -3.75 -5.53 23.75
N ASP A 818 -3.15 -4.72 24.64
CA ASP A 818 -3.77 -3.50 25.19
C ASP A 818 -3.36 -2.22 24.45
N ALA A 819 -2.28 -2.25 23.67
CA ALA A 819 -1.75 -1.07 22.99
C ALA A 819 -2.76 -0.42 22.01
N GLY A 820 -3.70 -1.21 21.48
CA GLY A 820 -4.77 -0.72 20.62
C GLY A 820 -5.63 0.39 21.24
N VAL A 821 -5.60 0.56 22.56
CA VAL A 821 -6.35 1.61 23.28
C VAL A 821 -5.67 2.98 23.15
N PHE A 822 -4.36 3.07 23.17
CA PHE A 822 -3.62 4.35 23.21
C PHE A 822 -2.70 4.57 22.00
N LEU A 823 -2.25 3.52 21.34
CA LEU A 823 -1.32 3.60 20.22
C LEU A 823 -1.84 4.45 19.04
N PRO A 824 -3.15 4.39 18.68
CA PRO A 824 -3.72 5.28 17.67
C PRO A 824 -3.51 6.77 18.00
N ASP A 825 -3.68 7.17 19.26
CA ASP A 825 -3.46 8.55 19.71
C ASP A 825 -1.99 8.97 19.60
N TYR A 826 -1.06 8.07 19.91
CA TYR A 826 0.39 8.30 19.78
C TYR A 826 0.80 8.53 18.32
N LEU A 827 0.21 7.76 17.40
CA LEU A 827 0.45 7.90 15.97
C LEU A 827 -0.18 9.18 15.42
N GLU A 828 -1.39 9.52 15.86
CA GLU A 828 -2.07 10.76 15.46
C GLU A 828 -1.31 12.01 15.94
N LYS A 829 -0.88 12.00 17.20
CA LYS A 829 -0.10 13.10 17.81
C LYS A 829 1.37 13.10 17.40
N LYS A 830 1.80 12.18 16.52
CA LYS A 830 3.18 12.03 16.04
C LYS A 830 4.21 11.81 17.16
N ILE A 831 3.80 11.21 18.27
CA ILE A 831 4.69 10.82 19.37
C ILE A 831 5.58 9.65 18.92
N LEU A 832 4.99 8.71 18.17
CA LEU A 832 5.73 7.64 17.50
C LEU A 832 5.67 7.85 15.97
N PRO A 833 6.77 7.56 15.25
CA PRO A 833 6.81 7.68 13.79
C PRO A 833 5.99 6.60 13.07
N GLY A 834 5.75 5.46 13.71
CA GLY A 834 5.00 4.31 13.22
C GLY A 834 4.66 3.34 14.34
N ASP A 835 3.87 2.32 14.02
CA ASP A 835 3.54 1.24 14.96
C ASP A 835 4.78 0.36 15.20
N PRO A 836 5.32 0.29 16.44
CA PRO A 836 6.51 -0.49 16.73
C PRO A 836 6.28 -2.01 16.69
N PHE A 837 5.01 -2.46 16.63
CA PHE A 837 4.67 -3.87 16.44
C PHE A 837 4.56 -4.25 14.96
N GLU A 838 4.42 -3.28 14.07
CA GLU A 838 4.35 -3.49 12.62
C GLU A 838 5.74 -3.42 11.96
N ALA A 839 6.52 -2.39 12.31
CA ALA A 839 7.89 -2.19 11.83
C ALA A 839 8.84 -2.06 13.01
N LEU A 840 9.99 -2.72 12.93
CA LEU A 840 10.97 -2.74 14.02
C LEU A 840 11.42 -1.32 14.39
N ASP A 841 11.29 -0.98 15.66
CA ASP A 841 11.91 0.21 16.22
C ASP A 841 13.44 0.06 16.21
N GLN A 842 14.07 0.72 15.23
CA GLN A 842 15.52 0.62 15.04
C GLN A 842 16.31 1.47 16.04
N GLU A 843 15.65 2.46 16.69
CA GLU A 843 16.30 3.37 17.62
C GLU A 843 16.46 2.75 19.02
N GLY A 844 15.46 2.07 19.54
CA GLY A 844 15.48 1.43 20.87
C GLY A 844 15.72 -0.08 20.77
N VAL A 845 14.73 -0.80 20.20
CA VAL A 845 14.79 -2.27 20.07
C VAL A 845 15.96 -2.70 19.19
N GLY A 846 16.20 -1.96 18.10
CA GLY A 846 17.32 -2.23 17.18
C GLY A 846 18.68 -2.18 17.87
N GLN A 847 18.92 -1.23 18.77
CA GLN A 847 20.16 -1.17 19.54
C GLN A 847 20.36 -2.42 20.42
N LEU A 848 19.29 -2.93 21.04
CA LEU A 848 19.37 -4.17 21.81
C LEU A 848 19.74 -5.38 20.94
N VAL A 849 19.19 -5.42 19.74
CA VAL A 849 19.52 -6.45 18.73
C VAL A 849 21.00 -6.35 18.34
N GLU A 850 21.50 -5.16 18.02
CA GLU A 850 22.91 -4.92 17.69
C GLU A 850 23.85 -5.35 18.82
N ILE A 851 23.56 -4.94 20.05
CA ILE A 851 24.32 -5.33 21.24
C ILE A 851 24.37 -6.86 21.41
N ALA A 852 23.25 -7.53 21.21
CA ALA A 852 23.18 -8.98 21.36
C ALA A 852 24.00 -9.71 20.27
N ILE A 853 23.95 -9.23 19.04
CA ILE A 853 24.74 -9.78 17.91
C ILE A 853 26.23 -9.59 18.17
N GLU A 854 26.65 -8.37 18.51
CA GLU A 854 28.05 -8.04 18.78
C GLU A 854 28.61 -8.90 19.92
N ARG A 855 27.89 -8.94 21.06
CA ARG A 855 28.30 -9.71 22.23
C ARG A 855 28.30 -11.21 21.97
N GLY A 856 27.28 -11.74 21.33
CA GLY A 856 27.21 -13.15 20.99
C GLY A 856 28.39 -13.59 20.10
N ARG A 857 28.64 -12.83 19.04
CA ARG A 857 29.74 -13.12 18.09
C ARG A 857 31.12 -12.84 18.65
N SER A 858 31.24 -12.03 19.68
CA SER A 858 32.55 -11.85 20.38
C SER A 858 33.05 -13.13 21.03
N VAL A 859 32.13 -14.02 21.42
CA VAL A 859 32.43 -15.31 22.04
C VAL A 859 32.35 -16.47 21.04
N ARG A 860 31.36 -16.46 20.18
CA ARG A 860 31.16 -17.45 19.13
C ARG A 860 31.05 -16.73 17.75
N PRO A 861 32.18 -16.56 17.03
CA PRO A 861 32.19 -15.80 15.78
C PRO A 861 31.27 -16.34 14.68
N ASP A 862 31.02 -17.64 14.65
CA ASP A 862 30.12 -18.35 13.73
C ASP A 862 28.69 -18.51 14.25
N LEU A 863 28.34 -17.82 15.32
CA LEU A 863 26.99 -17.87 15.91
C LEU A 863 25.95 -17.59 14.85
N LYS A 864 25.06 -18.55 14.66
CA LYS A 864 23.93 -18.46 13.74
C LYS A 864 22.86 -17.56 14.34
N ILE A 865 22.47 -16.53 13.59
CA ILE A 865 21.56 -15.51 14.08
C ILE A 865 20.45 -15.28 13.08
N GLY A 866 19.19 -15.26 13.56
CA GLY A 866 18.02 -14.95 12.77
C GLY A 866 16.95 -14.20 13.55
N ILE A 867 15.87 -13.87 12.88
CA ILE A 867 14.68 -13.26 13.44
C ILE A 867 13.46 -14.12 13.10
N CYS A 868 12.50 -14.24 14.02
CA CYS A 868 11.26 -14.99 13.83
C CYS A 868 10.00 -14.24 14.26
N GLY A 869 10.12 -13.02 14.79
CA GLY A 869 9.00 -12.13 15.06
C GLY A 869 8.33 -11.64 13.79
N GLU A 870 7.20 -10.98 13.91
CA GLU A 870 6.43 -10.46 12.75
C GLU A 870 7.23 -9.49 11.88
N HIS A 871 8.17 -8.77 12.47
CA HIS A 871 9.11 -7.89 11.76
C HIS A 871 9.97 -8.61 10.70
N GLY A 872 10.11 -9.95 10.79
CA GLY A 872 10.86 -10.74 9.81
C GLY A 872 10.31 -10.72 8.39
N GLY A 873 9.05 -10.28 8.21
CA GLY A 873 8.39 -10.09 6.92
C GLY A 873 8.27 -8.63 6.48
N GLU A 874 8.62 -7.65 7.33
CA GLU A 874 8.46 -6.23 7.03
C GLU A 874 9.73 -5.66 6.35
N PRO A 875 9.60 -4.97 5.18
CA PRO A 875 10.75 -4.61 4.35
C PRO A 875 11.82 -3.75 5.02
N SER A 876 11.45 -2.77 5.87
CA SER A 876 12.43 -1.91 6.55
C SER A 876 13.18 -2.67 7.63
N SER A 877 12.50 -3.56 8.33
CA SER A 877 13.04 -4.46 9.35
C SER A 877 13.98 -5.50 8.73
N VAL A 878 13.62 -6.06 7.57
CA VAL A 878 14.50 -6.98 6.82
C VAL A 878 15.81 -6.30 6.40
N LYS A 879 15.74 -5.03 5.94
CA LYS A 879 16.95 -4.24 5.62
C LYS A 879 17.82 -3.99 6.85
N PHE A 880 17.19 -3.78 8.02
CA PHE A 880 17.92 -3.68 9.28
C PHE A 880 18.61 -5.02 9.62
N CYS A 881 17.89 -6.14 9.54
CA CYS A 881 18.45 -7.47 9.79
C CYS A 881 19.67 -7.77 8.90
N TYR A 882 19.62 -7.38 7.63
CA TYR A 882 20.74 -7.49 6.70
C TYR A 882 21.94 -6.63 7.15
N ARG A 883 21.71 -5.37 7.50
CA ARG A 883 22.78 -4.45 7.95
C ARG A 883 23.54 -4.93 9.18
N VAL A 884 22.82 -5.50 10.14
CA VAL A 884 23.41 -6.02 11.39
C VAL A 884 23.99 -7.42 11.22
N GLY A 885 23.94 -7.98 9.99
CA GLY A 885 24.59 -9.24 9.61
C GLY A 885 23.87 -10.50 10.11
N MET A 886 22.55 -10.51 10.20
CA MET A 886 21.80 -11.74 10.47
C MET A 886 21.95 -12.75 9.32
N ASN A 887 21.93 -14.03 9.65
CA ASN A 887 22.05 -15.12 8.68
C ASN A 887 20.74 -15.39 7.93
N TYR A 888 19.60 -15.19 8.58
CA TYR A 888 18.27 -15.41 7.98
C TYR A 888 17.19 -14.55 8.64
N VAL A 889 16.11 -14.35 7.88
CA VAL A 889 14.81 -13.89 8.39
C VAL A 889 13.81 -15.05 8.29
N SER A 890 12.83 -15.07 9.20
CA SER A 890 11.72 -16.03 9.18
C SER A 890 10.40 -15.27 9.21
N CYS A 891 9.55 -15.54 8.24
CA CYS A 891 8.27 -14.86 8.07
C CYS A 891 7.12 -15.85 7.90
N SER A 892 5.87 -15.39 8.02
CA SER A 892 4.70 -16.21 7.75
C SER A 892 4.68 -16.65 6.28
N PRO A 893 4.17 -17.85 5.99
CA PRO A 893 4.07 -18.38 4.64
C PRO A 893 3.17 -17.54 3.75
#